data_721e37b9aa3f9c24af1af6f0b39681f3
#
_entry.id   721e37b9aa3f9c24af1af6f0b39681f3
#
_cell.length_a   1.000
_cell.length_b   1.000
_cell.length_c   1.000
_cell.angle_alpha   90.00
_cell.angle_beta   90.00
_cell.angle_gamma   90.00
#
_symmetry.space_group_name_H-M   'P 1'
#
loop_
_entity.id
_entity.type
_entity.pdbx_description
1 polymer ?
#
loop_
_entity_poly.entity_id
_entity_poly.type
_entity_poly.pdbx_seq_one_letter_code
_entity_poly.pdbx_strand_id
1 'polypeptide(L)'
;MACNYLRPGASFGLNLLVVVLLVLAVSPRAQAQQAESAARLAPLTDQIRLGAEYFLNRTDTAESVRHHFQLMHKYGLTIARVFIIWDDIERERDQWDLHRYDWIYDAAQESDIKIAATLCAEDPPGWMKLTPFYHHRMNLNDPKLRERSAIYIEKVVGRYRNHPAQGPWLLMNEPALQVNYERTTMEAFGKWLQERYGSVDRLNQRWFQPLQNFSDVQVSPEQWIPGWTDYYSFIDWKEFNIDNLCDGLRWIEQQVRALDTTHPTHINPSGLTHNLPAAGTDLWKESAIVDFLGASIHPQWLFSEFEPSDFGLWFAYCLDLLRSAAGTRPWWVTELGGGPTIYSAGVRPMNPGKSELARWLWDAFGAGARGVVFWLWNPRVLGNEAGEVALVSLDGDPSPRVVAVKEIADTLNRLPELAQAKAVAPRVAILYDREALLLIGLDGRAQAAAKRAQEPLWSLEGTFAALHRMHVPIDFTDIQELKTGAAQRYDVLYLPYSYALDDQAVQALREYVRKGGTLWADGLAAWKNEYGEVRPRIPGGLGDVFGADTSDIYPVEKPYSVTAANEQAEELWRLPLELKGAQVLVRDREGQPFAVRHQYGKGQAIYFGTALTLGYFRRNNGQVQKWIVEPALAANAGMPVKLEKGSGQISFRALEGPGRAFAVLSNWGQAETVVVSFTGDYAKVVNALSGAAMKLTRATGKTVVTVPLQADAVLVLEAQKP
;
A
#
# COMPACT_ATOMS: atom_id res chain seq x y z
N MET A 1 58.41 -9.64 47.30
CA MET A 1 58.04 -9.38 48.71
C MET A 1 56.53 -9.29 48.75
N ALA A 2 55.94 -10.37 49.13
CA ALA A 2 55.16 -10.67 50.33
C ALA A 2 53.86 -9.90 50.38
N CYS A 3 52.81 -10.60 50.09
CA CYS A 3 51.83 -11.30 50.98
C CYS A 3 50.99 -10.32 51.84
N ASN A 4 49.67 -10.31 51.68
CA ASN A 4 48.80 -11.03 52.63
C ASN A 4 47.32 -11.09 52.19
N TYR A 5 46.76 -12.25 52.43
CA TYR A 5 45.37 -12.71 52.39
C TYR A 5 44.45 -11.95 53.37
N LEU A 6 43.13 -11.81 53.01
CA LEU A 6 42.01 -12.14 53.92
C LEU A 6 40.68 -12.19 53.15
N ARG A 7 40.03 -13.36 53.11
CA ARG A 7 38.58 -13.62 53.05
C ARG A 7 38.12 -13.90 54.51
N PRO A 8 36.82 -13.98 54.85
CA PRO A 8 35.58 -14.10 54.07
C PRO A 8 34.38 -13.29 54.61
N GLY A 9 33.30 -13.33 53.90
CA GLY A 9 31.98 -12.89 54.41
C GLY A 9 30.85 -13.16 53.43
N ALA A 10 30.20 -14.35 53.57
CA ALA A 10 28.99 -14.65 52.81
C ALA A 10 27.80 -13.89 53.40
N SER A 11 27.08 -13.17 52.54
CA SER A 11 25.72 -12.75 52.83
C SER A 11 24.80 -13.15 51.68
N PHE A 12 23.86 -14.02 52.00
CA PHE A 12 22.73 -14.39 51.14
C PHE A 12 21.87 -13.16 50.88
N GLY A 13 21.93 -12.63 49.68
CA GLY A 13 21.02 -11.59 49.19
C GLY A 13 19.96 -12.22 48.30
N LEU A 14 18.73 -12.15 48.75
CA LEU A 14 17.52 -12.58 48.05
C LEU A 14 17.38 -11.75 46.73
N ASN A 15 17.66 -12.34 45.59
CA ASN A 15 17.40 -11.73 44.31
C ASN A 15 15.90 -11.79 44.02
N LEU A 16 15.21 -10.68 44.28
CA LEU A 16 13.85 -10.45 43.86
C LEU A 16 13.85 -10.25 42.31
N LEU A 17 13.40 -11.26 41.61
CA LEU A 17 13.22 -11.21 40.15
C LEU A 17 12.02 -10.30 39.86
N VAL A 18 12.28 -9.00 39.61
CA VAL A 18 11.27 -8.09 39.08
C VAL A 18 11.11 -8.39 37.60
N VAL A 19 10.09 -9.19 37.27
CA VAL A 19 9.60 -9.33 35.91
C VAL A 19 8.88 -8.01 35.55
N VAL A 20 9.61 -7.11 34.89
CA VAL A 20 8.99 -5.93 34.27
C VAL A 20 8.24 -6.40 33.03
N LEU A 21 6.94 -6.60 33.17
CA LEU A 21 6.01 -6.65 32.06
C LEU A 21 6.00 -5.26 31.39
N LEU A 22 6.80 -5.08 30.36
CA LEU A 22 6.67 -3.95 29.43
C LEU A 22 5.37 -4.15 28.62
N VAL A 23 4.25 -3.82 29.22
CA VAL A 23 3.07 -3.42 28.47
C VAL A 23 3.46 -2.10 27.81
N LEU A 24 3.57 -2.08 26.49
CA LEU A 24 3.72 -0.84 25.72
C LEU A 24 2.46 -0.01 25.97
N ALA A 25 2.45 0.75 27.03
CA ALA A 25 1.41 1.73 27.30
C ALA A 25 1.58 2.84 26.26
N VAL A 26 0.67 2.89 25.30
CA VAL A 26 0.51 4.03 24.39
C VAL A 26 0.44 5.28 25.27
N SER A 27 1.25 6.29 24.97
CA SER A 27 1.30 7.49 25.80
C SER A 27 -0.11 8.13 25.90
N PRO A 28 -0.49 8.75 27.02
CA PRO A 28 -1.81 9.41 27.15
C PRO A 28 -2.08 10.41 26.02
N ARG A 29 -1.05 11.05 25.49
CA ARG A 29 -1.16 11.98 24.35
C ARG A 29 -1.50 11.25 23.06
N ALA A 30 -0.90 10.10 22.80
CA ALA A 30 -1.21 9.29 21.61
C ALA A 30 -2.61 8.67 21.70
N GLN A 31 -3.07 8.29 22.91
CA GLN A 31 -4.46 7.82 23.12
C GLN A 31 -5.48 8.94 22.88
N ALA A 32 -5.21 10.17 23.37
CA ALA A 32 -6.08 11.32 23.12
C ALA A 32 -6.16 11.65 21.62
N GLN A 33 -5.04 11.68 20.92
CA GLN A 33 -4.99 11.93 19.49
C GLN A 33 -5.74 10.87 18.68
N GLN A 34 -5.64 9.60 19.07
CA GLN A 34 -6.38 8.50 18.44
C GLN A 34 -7.88 8.61 18.68
N ALA A 35 -8.31 9.03 19.87
CA ALA A 35 -9.73 9.25 20.20
C ALA A 35 -10.30 10.44 19.40
N GLU A 36 -9.57 11.54 19.26
CA GLU A 36 -9.96 12.69 18.44
C GLU A 36 -10.09 12.31 16.96
N SER A 37 -9.14 11.57 16.40
CA SER A 37 -9.21 11.07 15.03
C SER A 37 -10.42 10.16 14.84
N ALA A 38 -10.69 9.25 15.77
CA ALA A 38 -11.87 8.38 15.72
C ALA A 38 -13.18 9.17 15.75
N ALA A 39 -13.26 10.26 16.51
CA ALA A 39 -14.42 11.13 16.56
C ALA A 39 -14.65 11.84 15.21
N ARG A 40 -13.60 12.32 14.56
CA ARG A 40 -13.68 12.93 13.22
C ARG A 40 -14.11 11.94 12.14
N LEU A 41 -13.70 10.68 12.27
CA LEU A 41 -13.99 9.61 11.31
C LEU A 41 -15.40 9.03 11.46
N ALA A 42 -16.02 9.13 12.64
CA ALA A 42 -17.31 8.52 12.92
C ALA A 42 -18.39 8.83 11.85
N PRO A 43 -18.55 10.09 11.37
CA PRO A 43 -19.54 10.42 10.33
C PRO A 43 -19.24 9.82 8.94
N LEU A 44 -18.03 9.31 8.71
CA LEU A 44 -17.60 8.73 7.42
C LEU A 44 -17.56 7.19 7.44
N THR A 45 -17.64 6.58 8.62
CA THR A 45 -17.50 5.13 8.79
C THR A 45 -18.79 4.42 9.18
N ASP A 46 -19.88 5.16 9.36
CA ASP A 46 -21.22 4.65 9.66
C ASP A 46 -21.82 3.83 8.50
N GLN A 47 -21.39 4.12 7.28
CA GLN A 47 -21.78 3.41 6.05
C GLN A 47 -20.62 3.34 5.07
N ILE A 48 -20.72 2.47 4.07
CA ILE A 48 -19.81 2.46 2.93
C ILE A 48 -20.20 3.59 1.98
N ARG A 49 -19.23 4.44 1.62
CA ARG A 49 -19.46 5.63 0.80
C ARG A 49 -19.14 5.38 -0.67
N LEU A 50 -20.02 5.83 -1.55
CA LEU A 50 -19.76 5.95 -2.98
C LEU A 50 -19.73 7.42 -3.37
N GLY A 51 -18.76 7.79 -4.20
CA GLY A 51 -18.61 9.14 -4.66
C GLY A 51 -17.99 9.23 -6.04
N ALA A 52 -17.94 10.45 -6.56
CA ALA A 52 -17.17 10.77 -7.76
C ALA A 52 -16.63 12.20 -7.65
N GLU A 53 -15.55 12.45 -8.36
CA GLU A 53 -15.05 13.80 -8.47
C GLU A 53 -15.91 14.61 -9.40
N TYR A 54 -16.33 15.80 -8.97
CA TYR A 54 -16.95 16.81 -9.82
C TYR A 54 -15.89 17.80 -10.28
N PHE A 55 -15.61 17.82 -11.57
CA PHE A 55 -14.68 18.77 -12.15
C PHE A 55 -15.42 20.06 -12.56
N LEU A 56 -15.06 21.18 -11.95
CA LEU A 56 -15.67 22.49 -12.26
C LEU A 56 -15.12 23.03 -13.59
N ASN A 57 -15.86 22.81 -14.68
CA ASN A 57 -15.49 23.33 -15.98
C ASN A 57 -15.74 24.86 -16.07
N ARG A 58 -14.98 25.55 -16.92
CA ARG A 58 -15.13 27.01 -17.11
C ARG A 58 -16.52 27.41 -17.61
N THR A 59 -17.20 26.52 -18.29
CA THR A 59 -18.54 26.71 -18.86
C THR A 59 -19.69 26.43 -17.89
N ASP A 60 -19.38 25.86 -16.70
CA ASP A 60 -20.43 25.53 -15.74
C ASP A 60 -21.10 26.78 -15.16
N THR A 61 -22.39 26.65 -14.90
CA THR A 61 -23.25 27.59 -14.23
C THR A 61 -23.78 27.05 -12.93
N ALA A 62 -24.31 27.87 -12.04
CA ALA A 62 -24.93 27.39 -10.81
C ALA A 62 -26.06 26.37 -11.06
N GLU A 63 -26.79 26.51 -12.17
CA GLU A 63 -27.85 25.58 -12.56
C GLU A 63 -27.30 24.25 -13.02
N SER A 64 -26.25 24.22 -13.88
CA SER A 64 -25.62 22.97 -14.32
C SER A 64 -24.99 22.24 -13.16
N VAL A 65 -24.31 22.94 -12.25
CA VAL A 65 -23.76 22.36 -11.01
C VAL A 65 -24.85 21.67 -10.18
N ARG A 66 -25.96 22.41 -9.90
CA ARG A 66 -27.09 21.87 -9.14
C ARG A 66 -27.68 20.63 -9.81
N HIS A 67 -27.85 20.66 -11.12
CA HIS A 67 -28.34 19.50 -11.89
C HIS A 67 -27.45 18.27 -11.72
N HIS A 68 -26.14 18.41 -11.84
CA HIS A 68 -25.21 17.31 -11.66
C HIS A 68 -25.24 16.73 -10.23
N PHE A 69 -25.32 17.57 -9.21
CA PHE A 69 -25.41 17.11 -7.82
C PHE A 69 -26.74 16.37 -7.53
N GLN A 70 -27.86 16.83 -8.10
CA GLN A 70 -29.13 16.11 -8.05
C GLN A 70 -29.03 14.73 -8.72
N LEU A 71 -28.33 14.63 -9.85
CA LEU A 71 -28.09 13.35 -10.52
C LEU A 71 -27.17 12.44 -9.65
N MET A 72 -26.09 12.96 -9.09
CA MET A 72 -25.21 12.19 -8.20
C MET A 72 -26.03 11.58 -7.05
N HIS A 73 -26.84 12.37 -6.36
CA HIS A 73 -27.72 11.92 -5.28
C HIS A 73 -28.73 10.85 -5.76
N LYS A 74 -29.42 11.11 -6.88
CA LYS A 74 -30.37 10.17 -7.50
C LYS A 74 -29.74 8.81 -7.79
N TYR A 75 -28.46 8.79 -8.15
CA TYR A 75 -27.72 7.58 -8.46
C TYR A 75 -26.94 7.00 -7.27
N GLY A 76 -27.19 7.52 -6.06
CA GLY A 76 -26.73 6.93 -4.80
C GLY A 76 -25.32 7.31 -4.39
N LEU A 77 -24.75 8.36 -4.99
CA LEU A 77 -23.47 8.91 -4.53
C LEU A 77 -23.72 9.81 -3.32
N THR A 78 -22.86 9.71 -2.33
CA THR A 78 -22.95 10.45 -1.06
C THR A 78 -21.74 11.34 -0.78
N ILE A 79 -20.71 11.23 -1.63
CA ILE A 79 -19.50 12.05 -1.60
C ILE A 79 -19.25 12.62 -2.98
N ALA A 80 -18.95 13.93 -3.06
CA ALA A 80 -18.36 14.55 -4.22
C ALA A 80 -16.95 15.03 -3.86
N ARG A 81 -15.94 14.57 -4.56
CA ARG A 81 -14.61 15.15 -4.45
C ARG A 81 -14.50 16.37 -5.36
N VAL A 82 -13.81 17.42 -4.93
CA VAL A 82 -13.67 18.66 -5.66
C VAL A 82 -12.28 19.24 -5.46
N PHE A 83 -11.55 19.53 -6.54
CA PHE A 83 -10.33 20.32 -6.47
C PHE A 83 -10.69 21.81 -6.27
N ILE A 84 -10.12 22.43 -5.25
CA ILE A 84 -10.20 23.87 -5.08
C ILE A 84 -8.93 24.49 -5.64
N ILE A 85 -8.92 24.72 -6.96
CA ILE A 85 -7.74 25.13 -7.70
C ILE A 85 -7.35 26.55 -7.30
N TRP A 86 -6.12 26.72 -6.82
CA TRP A 86 -5.65 28.02 -6.34
C TRP A 86 -5.65 29.11 -7.42
N ASP A 87 -5.17 28.78 -8.64
CA ASP A 87 -5.17 29.71 -9.78
C ASP A 87 -6.59 30.16 -10.23
N ASP A 88 -7.62 29.34 -9.95
CA ASP A 88 -9.01 29.71 -10.23
C ASP A 88 -9.57 30.72 -9.23
N ILE A 89 -9.12 30.70 -7.99
CA ILE A 89 -9.66 31.53 -6.90
C ILE A 89 -8.80 32.75 -6.56
N GLU A 90 -7.55 32.80 -6.98
CA GLU A 90 -6.65 33.95 -6.82
C GLU A 90 -5.91 34.23 -8.14
N ARG A 91 -6.63 34.69 -9.17
CA ARG A 91 -6.06 35.03 -10.49
C ARG A 91 -5.11 36.22 -10.46
N GLU A 92 -5.36 37.14 -9.55
CA GLU A 92 -4.51 38.28 -9.23
C GLU A 92 -4.24 38.27 -7.74
N ARG A 93 -3.04 38.69 -7.36
CA ARG A 93 -2.57 38.65 -5.96
C ARG A 93 -3.54 39.36 -5.02
N ASP A 94 -3.94 38.66 -3.96
CA ASP A 94 -4.84 39.12 -2.90
C ASP A 94 -6.29 39.40 -3.34
N GLN A 95 -6.65 38.99 -4.57
CA GLN A 95 -8.05 39.07 -5.08
C GLN A 95 -8.66 37.66 -5.07
N TRP A 96 -9.41 37.36 -4.02
CA TRP A 96 -9.96 36.03 -3.75
C TRP A 96 -11.41 35.92 -4.22
N ASP A 97 -11.69 35.01 -5.13
CA ASP A 97 -13.02 34.73 -5.66
C ASP A 97 -13.37 33.24 -5.57
N LEU A 98 -14.18 32.87 -4.58
CA LEU A 98 -14.64 31.52 -4.36
C LEU A 98 -16.11 31.30 -4.80
N HIS A 99 -16.77 32.28 -5.43
CA HIS A 99 -18.21 32.23 -5.70
C HIS A 99 -18.63 31.00 -6.52
N ARG A 100 -17.81 30.51 -7.45
CA ARG A 100 -18.10 29.32 -8.24
C ARG A 100 -18.01 28.03 -7.42
N TYR A 101 -17.15 27.98 -6.41
CA TYR A 101 -17.10 26.87 -5.47
C TYR A 101 -18.27 26.93 -4.47
N ASP A 102 -18.81 28.12 -4.17
CA ASP A 102 -20.05 28.24 -3.38
C ASP A 102 -21.23 27.54 -4.07
N TRP A 103 -21.35 27.63 -5.40
CA TRP A 103 -22.37 26.87 -6.14
C TRP A 103 -22.29 25.37 -5.89
N ILE A 104 -21.05 24.84 -5.79
CA ILE A 104 -20.82 23.41 -5.51
C ILE A 104 -21.25 23.05 -4.09
N TYR A 105 -20.87 23.86 -3.11
CA TYR A 105 -21.22 23.62 -1.73
C TYR A 105 -22.72 23.73 -1.47
N ASP A 106 -23.38 24.72 -2.07
CA ASP A 106 -24.84 24.90 -2.01
C ASP A 106 -25.57 23.71 -2.65
N ALA A 107 -25.16 23.32 -3.87
CA ALA A 107 -25.74 22.17 -4.57
C ALA A 107 -25.53 20.85 -3.83
N ALA A 108 -24.37 20.68 -3.18
CA ALA A 108 -24.06 19.52 -2.36
C ALA A 108 -24.96 19.45 -1.12
N GLN A 109 -25.18 20.58 -0.45
CA GLN A 109 -26.08 20.67 0.70
C GLN A 109 -27.52 20.38 0.29
N GLU A 110 -28.01 20.96 -0.82
CA GLU A 110 -29.36 20.72 -1.35
C GLU A 110 -29.59 19.24 -1.72
N SER A 111 -28.51 18.53 -2.10
CA SER A 111 -28.56 17.13 -2.56
C SER A 111 -28.10 16.12 -1.50
N ASP A 112 -27.87 16.52 -0.25
CA ASP A 112 -27.35 15.68 0.84
C ASP A 112 -26.04 14.92 0.45
N ILE A 113 -25.12 15.62 -0.21
CA ILE A 113 -23.81 15.13 -0.60
C ILE A 113 -22.74 15.82 0.27
N LYS A 114 -21.75 15.07 0.75
CA LYS A 114 -20.59 15.65 1.43
C LYS A 114 -19.48 15.96 0.43
N ILE A 115 -18.79 17.07 0.61
CA ILE A 115 -17.65 17.48 -0.22
C ILE A 115 -16.35 16.95 0.40
N ALA A 116 -15.60 16.15 -0.35
CA ALA A 116 -14.19 15.86 -0.10
C ALA A 116 -13.36 16.91 -0.84
N ALA A 117 -12.97 17.97 -0.14
CA ALA A 117 -12.27 19.10 -0.77
C ALA A 117 -10.78 18.79 -0.92
N THR A 118 -10.28 18.79 -2.15
CA THR A 118 -8.86 18.68 -2.47
C THR A 118 -8.22 20.06 -2.42
N LEU A 119 -7.26 20.22 -1.51
CA LEU A 119 -6.42 21.41 -1.43
C LEU A 119 -5.33 21.35 -2.51
N CYS A 120 -5.02 22.50 -3.10
CA CYS A 120 -3.95 22.67 -4.08
C CYS A 120 -2.91 23.67 -3.52
N ALA A 121 -2.51 23.46 -2.27
CA ALA A 121 -1.64 24.41 -1.56
C ALA A 121 -0.19 24.42 -2.11
N GLU A 122 0.20 23.37 -2.80
CA GLU A 122 1.49 23.20 -3.47
C GLU A 122 1.48 23.66 -4.93
N ASP A 123 0.32 24.12 -5.42
CA ASP A 123 0.08 24.43 -6.83
C ASP A 123 -0.22 25.95 -7.01
N PRO A 124 0.83 26.80 -6.93
CA PRO A 124 0.66 28.24 -6.88
C PRO A 124 0.13 28.84 -8.18
N PRO A 125 -0.60 29.95 -8.11
CA PRO A 125 -1.14 30.63 -9.28
C PRO A 125 -0.05 31.24 -10.17
N GLY A 126 -0.35 31.38 -11.44
CA GLY A 126 0.61 31.83 -12.47
C GLY A 126 1.25 33.20 -12.20
N TRP A 127 0.59 34.11 -11.46
CA TRP A 127 1.15 35.42 -11.09
C TRP A 127 2.38 35.32 -10.15
N MET A 128 2.55 34.20 -9.41
CA MET A 128 3.73 33.97 -8.59
C MET A 128 5.01 33.75 -9.41
N LYS A 129 4.89 33.48 -10.71
CA LYS A 129 6.01 33.27 -11.66
C LYS A 129 7.00 32.21 -11.20
N LEU A 130 6.54 31.22 -10.47
CA LEU A 130 7.33 30.03 -10.15
C LEU A 130 7.33 29.12 -11.38
N THR A 131 8.41 28.36 -11.58
CA THR A 131 8.48 27.43 -12.69
C THR A 131 7.51 26.29 -12.46
N PRO A 132 6.42 26.15 -13.25
CA PRO A 132 5.46 25.08 -13.04
C PRO A 132 6.06 23.75 -13.48
N PHE A 133 5.86 22.71 -12.67
CA PHE A 133 6.10 21.34 -13.02
C PHE A 133 4.78 20.62 -13.32
N TYR A 134 4.86 19.35 -13.68
CA TYR A 134 3.68 18.52 -13.85
C TYR A 134 2.85 18.53 -12.56
N HIS A 135 1.58 18.89 -12.65
CA HIS A 135 0.71 19.24 -11.53
C HIS A 135 1.24 20.37 -10.64
N HIS A 136 2.12 21.22 -11.16
CA HIS A 136 2.67 22.42 -10.50
C HIS A 136 3.25 22.16 -9.11
N ARG A 137 3.61 20.93 -8.77
CA ARG A 137 4.11 20.51 -7.43
C ARG A 137 5.39 21.25 -7.08
N MET A 138 5.21 22.37 -6.42
CA MET A 138 6.30 23.25 -6.05
C MET A 138 6.97 22.79 -4.76
N ASN A 139 8.20 23.28 -4.59
CA ASN A 139 9.01 22.98 -3.43
C ASN A 139 8.48 23.66 -2.17
N LEU A 140 7.81 22.90 -1.28
CA LEU A 140 7.35 23.41 0.02
C LEU A 140 8.48 23.76 1.01
N ASN A 141 9.77 23.61 0.64
CA ASN A 141 10.87 24.20 1.41
C ASN A 141 11.06 25.70 1.12
N ASP A 142 10.46 26.24 0.04
CA ASP A 142 10.46 27.66 -0.22
C ASP A 142 9.56 28.40 0.79
N PRO A 143 10.13 29.29 1.64
CA PRO A 143 9.36 30.00 2.65
C PRO A 143 8.31 30.94 2.04
N LYS A 144 8.53 31.48 0.82
CA LYS A 144 7.56 32.32 0.15
C LYS A 144 6.36 31.52 -0.32
N LEU A 145 6.59 30.31 -0.81
CA LEU A 145 5.49 29.40 -1.17
C LEU A 145 4.71 29.03 0.09
N ARG A 146 5.37 28.62 1.18
CA ARG A 146 4.68 28.28 2.45
C ARG A 146 3.84 29.47 2.99
N GLU A 147 4.37 30.67 2.97
CA GLU A 147 3.61 31.87 3.38
C GLU A 147 2.33 32.03 2.58
N ARG A 148 2.41 31.93 1.26
CA ARG A 148 1.23 32.07 0.38
C ARG A 148 0.28 30.89 0.46
N SER A 149 0.82 29.67 0.56
CA SER A 149 0.02 28.45 0.75
C SER A 149 -0.78 28.50 2.06
N ALA A 150 -0.20 29.05 3.14
CA ALA A 150 -0.91 29.24 4.41
C ALA A 150 -2.12 30.19 4.24
N ILE A 151 -1.96 31.28 3.47
CA ILE A 151 -3.07 32.22 3.17
C ILE A 151 -4.13 31.51 2.32
N TYR A 152 -3.74 30.75 1.30
CA TYR A 152 -4.68 29.96 0.49
C TYR A 152 -5.48 28.99 1.39
N ILE A 153 -4.80 28.22 2.26
CA ILE A 153 -5.45 27.29 3.19
C ILE A 153 -6.41 28.05 4.12
N GLU A 154 -6.01 29.21 4.65
CA GLU A 154 -6.86 30.05 5.50
C GLU A 154 -8.13 30.47 4.77
N LYS A 155 -8.02 30.92 3.50
CA LYS A 155 -9.18 31.36 2.70
C LYS A 155 -10.14 30.22 2.41
N VAL A 156 -9.61 29.05 2.01
CA VAL A 156 -10.44 27.90 1.64
C VAL A 156 -11.04 27.23 2.88
N VAL A 157 -10.21 26.83 3.84
CA VAL A 157 -10.67 26.13 5.04
C VAL A 157 -11.51 27.07 5.91
N GLY A 158 -11.10 28.32 6.08
CA GLY A 158 -11.85 29.31 6.84
C GLY A 158 -13.26 29.55 6.30
N ARG A 159 -13.44 29.47 4.94
CA ARG A 159 -14.75 29.62 4.31
C ARG A 159 -15.65 28.40 4.51
N TYR A 160 -15.13 27.18 4.30
CA TYR A 160 -15.98 26.00 4.18
C TYR A 160 -16.04 25.10 5.42
N ARG A 161 -15.15 25.25 6.41
CA ARG A 161 -15.11 24.40 7.62
C ARG A 161 -16.43 24.29 8.39
N ASN A 162 -17.28 25.30 8.33
CA ASN A 162 -18.59 25.32 9.00
C ASN A 162 -19.76 25.06 8.03
N HIS A 163 -19.47 24.78 6.77
CA HIS A 163 -20.52 24.50 5.78
C HIS A 163 -21.09 23.12 6.01
N PRO A 164 -22.43 22.93 6.01
CA PRO A 164 -23.07 21.63 6.28
C PRO A 164 -22.63 20.52 5.32
N ALA A 165 -22.27 20.85 4.08
CA ALA A 165 -21.78 19.89 3.10
C ALA A 165 -20.29 19.55 3.26
N GLN A 166 -19.51 20.26 4.11
CA GLN A 166 -18.10 19.90 4.29
C GLN A 166 -17.95 18.48 4.83
N GLY A 167 -17.09 17.70 4.20
CA GLY A 167 -16.65 16.37 4.55
C GLY A 167 -15.14 16.35 4.80
N PRO A 168 -14.39 15.36 4.32
CA PRO A 168 -12.94 15.28 4.54
C PRO A 168 -12.17 16.33 3.71
N TRP A 169 -10.99 16.72 4.24
CA TRP A 169 -10.00 17.50 3.50
C TRP A 169 -8.96 16.55 2.89
N LEU A 170 -8.73 16.65 1.58
CA LEU A 170 -7.61 16.00 0.92
C LEU A 170 -6.46 17.01 0.85
N LEU A 171 -5.34 16.67 1.51
CA LEU A 171 -4.24 17.61 1.74
C LEU A 171 -3.46 17.94 0.47
N MET A 172 -3.21 16.95 -0.37
CA MET A 172 -2.48 17.05 -1.62
C MET A 172 -2.91 15.92 -2.56
N ASN A 173 -3.19 16.24 -3.82
CA ASN A 173 -3.53 15.24 -4.82
C ASN A 173 -2.30 14.40 -5.20
N GLU A 174 -2.41 13.08 -5.13
CA GLU A 174 -1.37 12.12 -5.52
C GLU A 174 0.02 12.59 -5.05
N PRO A 175 0.25 12.65 -3.72
CA PRO A 175 1.45 13.25 -3.15
C PRO A 175 2.71 12.72 -3.82
N ALA A 176 3.52 13.61 -4.34
CA ALA A 176 4.84 13.29 -4.85
C ALA A 176 5.74 14.52 -4.77
N LEU A 177 7.03 14.30 -4.57
CA LEU A 177 8.01 15.35 -4.70
C LEU A 177 8.61 15.35 -6.10
N GLN A 178 8.75 16.54 -6.65
CA GLN A 178 9.73 16.71 -7.69
C GLN A 178 11.09 16.93 -7.03
N VAL A 179 12.00 15.99 -7.25
CA VAL A 179 13.38 16.13 -6.77
C VAL A 179 13.99 17.38 -7.38
N ASN A 180 14.45 18.30 -6.54
CA ASN A 180 15.10 19.53 -6.95
C ASN A 180 16.34 19.78 -6.07
N TYR A 181 17.26 20.58 -6.60
CA TYR A 181 18.53 20.93 -5.98
C TYR A 181 18.60 22.42 -5.64
N GLU A 182 17.45 23.04 -5.43
CA GLU A 182 17.35 24.43 -5.06
C GLU A 182 17.99 24.68 -3.68
N ARG A 183 18.43 25.91 -3.47
CA ARG A 183 19.12 26.30 -2.23
C ARG A 183 18.31 25.94 -0.97
N THR A 184 17.01 26.22 -0.97
CA THR A 184 16.12 25.92 0.17
C THR A 184 15.98 24.42 0.43
N THR A 185 15.97 23.58 -0.60
CA THR A 185 15.97 22.12 -0.46
C THR A 185 17.31 21.62 0.06
N MET A 186 18.44 22.16 -0.42
CA MET A 186 19.76 21.79 0.07
C MET A 186 19.98 22.22 1.53
N GLU A 187 19.45 23.38 1.95
CA GLU A 187 19.44 23.82 3.34
C GLU A 187 18.60 22.88 4.22
N ALA A 188 17.43 22.42 3.74
CA ALA A 188 16.61 21.43 4.43
C ALA A 188 17.33 20.08 4.55
N PHE A 189 18.00 19.63 3.49
CA PHE A 189 18.81 18.42 3.53
C PHE A 189 19.97 18.51 4.54
N GLY A 190 20.68 19.63 4.57
CA GLY A 190 21.75 19.86 5.56
C GLY A 190 21.23 19.77 7.02
N LYS A 191 20.03 20.31 7.30
CA LYS A 191 19.38 20.17 8.61
C LYS A 191 19.00 18.73 8.93
N TRP A 192 18.42 18.02 7.96
CA TRP A 192 18.06 16.60 8.10
C TRP A 192 19.31 15.75 8.42
N LEU A 193 20.43 15.99 7.74
CA LEU A 193 21.70 15.33 8.03
C LEU A 193 22.21 15.68 9.43
N GLN A 194 22.08 16.93 9.88
CA GLN A 194 22.44 17.33 11.22
C GLN A 194 21.62 16.59 12.28
N GLU A 195 20.33 16.45 12.08
CA GLU A 195 19.45 15.68 12.96
C GLU A 195 19.81 14.20 12.98
N ARG A 196 20.12 13.60 11.81
CA ARG A 196 20.45 12.18 11.66
C ARG A 196 21.82 11.82 12.25
N TYR A 197 22.85 12.63 12.00
CA TYR A 197 24.23 12.33 12.38
C TYR A 197 24.70 13.07 13.65
N GLY A 198 24.09 14.18 14.01
CA GLY A 198 24.42 15.00 15.18
C GLY A 198 25.70 15.82 15.04
N SER A 199 26.70 15.36 14.29
CA SER A 199 27.93 16.13 14.00
C SER A 199 28.44 15.86 12.59
N VAL A 200 29.17 16.86 12.05
CA VAL A 200 29.78 16.74 10.70
C VAL A 200 30.88 15.68 10.70
N ASP A 201 31.57 15.45 11.82
CA ASP A 201 32.60 14.41 11.92
C ASP A 201 32.00 13.00 11.74
N ARG A 202 30.82 12.73 12.30
CA ARG A 202 30.10 11.46 12.10
C ARG A 202 29.62 11.31 10.66
N LEU A 203 29.14 12.38 10.06
CA LEU A 203 28.78 12.39 8.63
C LEU A 203 30.01 12.11 7.77
N ASN A 204 31.12 12.78 8.01
CA ASN A 204 32.38 12.58 7.29
C ASN A 204 32.91 11.15 7.45
N GLN A 205 32.83 10.60 8.64
CA GLN A 205 33.19 9.19 8.88
C GLN A 205 32.30 8.24 8.08
N ARG A 206 30.99 8.55 7.96
CA ARG A 206 30.06 7.68 7.21
C ARG A 206 30.20 7.83 5.70
N TRP A 207 30.33 9.06 5.20
CA TRP A 207 30.39 9.34 3.77
C TRP A 207 31.81 9.33 3.18
N PHE A 208 32.82 9.13 4.02
CA PHE A 208 34.24 9.27 3.63
C PHE A 208 34.53 10.62 2.95
N GLN A 209 33.94 11.71 3.46
CA GLN A 209 34.03 13.07 2.94
C GLN A 209 34.71 14.03 3.92
N PRO A 210 35.45 15.06 3.46
CA PRO A 210 36.09 16.04 4.32
C PRO A 210 35.27 17.33 4.46
N LEU A 211 33.97 17.23 4.74
CA LEU A 211 33.08 18.39 4.90
C LEU A 211 33.46 19.19 6.17
N GLN A 212 33.30 20.53 6.12
CA GLN A 212 33.50 21.39 7.28
C GLN A 212 32.17 21.65 8.01
N ASN A 213 31.07 21.75 7.25
CA ASN A 213 29.73 22.03 7.74
C ASN A 213 28.69 21.19 6.99
N PHE A 214 27.52 21.01 7.57
CA PHE A 214 26.37 20.38 6.89
C PHE A 214 25.89 21.20 5.67
N SER A 215 26.17 22.51 5.64
CA SER A 215 25.85 23.38 4.49
C SER A 215 26.74 23.14 3.27
N ASP A 216 27.87 22.45 3.45
CA ASP A 216 28.82 22.19 2.38
C ASP A 216 28.41 20.96 1.54
N VAL A 217 27.37 20.25 1.98
CA VAL A 217 26.87 19.06 1.33
C VAL A 217 26.35 19.40 -0.07
N GLN A 218 26.79 18.61 -1.04
CA GLN A 218 26.29 18.65 -2.42
C GLN A 218 25.87 17.26 -2.86
N VAL A 219 24.77 17.17 -3.57
CA VAL A 219 24.28 15.94 -4.18
C VAL A 219 24.27 16.12 -5.69
N SER A 220 24.92 15.22 -6.37
CA SER A 220 24.87 15.18 -7.83
C SER A 220 23.59 14.49 -8.30
N PRO A 221 23.01 14.93 -9.42
CA PRO A 221 21.94 14.19 -10.07
C PRO A 221 22.34 12.73 -10.28
N GLU A 222 21.40 11.82 -10.11
CA GLU A 222 21.67 10.37 -10.18
C GLU A 222 22.41 9.92 -11.44
N GLN A 223 22.14 10.53 -12.59
CA GLN A 223 22.81 10.23 -13.86
C GLN A 223 24.31 10.53 -13.86
N TRP A 224 24.79 11.26 -12.87
CA TRP A 224 26.18 11.72 -12.76
C TRP A 224 26.97 10.95 -11.68
N ILE A 225 26.38 9.89 -11.11
CA ILE A 225 27.08 9.06 -10.12
C ILE A 225 28.22 8.31 -10.81
N PRO A 226 29.49 8.50 -10.39
CA PRO A 226 30.61 7.71 -10.91
C PRO A 226 30.43 6.23 -10.58
N GLY A 227 30.78 5.34 -11.50
CA GLY A 227 30.56 3.89 -11.34
C GLY A 227 31.33 3.21 -10.20
N TRP A 228 32.26 3.90 -9.55
CA TRP A 228 33.09 3.41 -8.43
C TRP A 228 32.83 4.18 -7.13
N THR A 229 31.75 4.94 -7.07
CA THR A 229 31.37 5.74 -5.89
C THR A 229 30.55 4.88 -4.92
N ASP A 230 30.75 5.07 -3.62
CA ASP A 230 29.86 4.57 -2.59
C ASP A 230 28.46 5.22 -2.69
N TYR A 231 27.46 4.63 -2.00
CA TYR A 231 26.08 5.06 -2.12
C TYR A 231 25.57 5.87 -0.92
N TYR A 232 26.39 6.14 0.09
CA TYR A 232 25.92 6.75 1.34
C TYR A 232 25.15 8.05 1.13
N SER A 233 25.74 9.01 0.40
CA SER A 233 25.11 10.30 0.15
C SER A 233 23.84 10.19 -0.68
N PHE A 234 23.77 9.22 -1.60
CA PHE A 234 22.60 9.01 -2.45
C PHE A 234 21.45 8.34 -1.71
N ILE A 235 21.74 7.37 -0.86
CA ILE A 235 20.71 6.73 0.00
C ILE A 235 20.17 7.77 0.98
N ASP A 236 21.03 8.55 1.64
CA ASP A 236 20.57 9.62 2.54
C ASP A 236 19.73 10.68 1.80
N TRP A 237 20.10 11.02 0.55
CA TRP A 237 19.30 11.92 -0.28
C TRP A 237 17.93 11.34 -0.63
N LYS A 238 17.84 10.05 -0.95
CA LYS A 238 16.56 9.38 -1.22
C LYS A 238 15.69 9.29 0.04
N GLU A 239 16.28 8.94 1.17
CA GLU A 239 15.58 8.94 2.46
C GLU A 239 15.09 10.35 2.84
N PHE A 240 15.93 11.37 2.65
CA PHE A 240 15.54 12.76 2.85
C PHE A 240 14.35 13.15 1.96
N ASN A 241 14.32 12.75 0.69
CA ASN A 241 13.20 13.10 -0.19
C ASN A 241 11.87 12.50 0.31
N ILE A 242 11.88 11.27 0.81
CA ILE A 242 10.69 10.66 1.45
C ILE A 242 10.26 11.48 2.68
N ASP A 243 11.21 11.79 3.56
CA ASP A 243 10.93 12.56 4.77
C ASP A 243 10.50 14.00 4.47
N ASN A 244 11.06 14.62 3.43
CA ASN A 244 10.72 15.96 2.98
C ASN A 244 9.29 16.05 2.42
N LEU A 245 8.82 15.02 1.69
CA LEU A 245 7.40 14.92 1.28
C LEU A 245 6.51 14.83 2.53
N CYS A 246 6.85 13.94 3.46
CA CYS A 246 6.10 13.79 4.70
C CYS A 246 6.07 15.08 5.53
N ASP A 247 7.15 15.86 5.55
CA ASP A 247 7.21 17.15 6.25
C ASP A 247 6.32 18.21 5.58
N GLY A 248 6.28 18.22 4.25
CA GLY A 248 5.34 19.06 3.49
C GLY A 248 3.89 18.72 3.82
N LEU A 249 3.54 17.43 3.81
CA LEU A 249 2.19 16.94 4.14
C LEU A 249 1.81 17.26 5.60
N ARG A 250 2.72 17.04 6.57
CA ARG A 250 2.50 17.41 7.98
C ARG A 250 2.28 18.92 8.15
N TRP A 251 3.04 19.72 7.41
CA TRP A 251 2.87 21.17 7.47
C TRP A 251 1.48 21.58 6.95
N ILE A 252 1.02 21.05 5.81
CA ILE A 252 -0.34 21.31 5.29
C ILE A 252 -1.39 20.84 6.31
N GLU A 253 -1.24 19.63 6.85
CA GLU A 253 -2.15 19.07 7.87
C GLU A 253 -2.24 20.00 9.10
N GLN A 254 -1.12 20.50 9.59
CA GLN A 254 -1.08 21.43 10.72
C GLN A 254 -1.80 22.74 10.41
N GLN A 255 -1.65 23.30 9.20
CA GLN A 255 -2.40 24.50 8.78
C GLN A 255 -3.92 24.25 8.77
N VAL A 256 -4.34 23.11 8.19
CA VAL A 256 -5.76 22.71 8.17
C VAL A 256 -6.27 22.53 9.59
N ARG A 257 -5.54 21.77 10.41
CA ARG A 257 -5.94 21.43 11.78
C ARG A 257 -6.03 22.63 12.72
N ALA A 258 -5.22 23.65 12.49
CA ALA A 258 -5.31 24.92 13.24
C ALA A 258 -6.62 25.67 12.98
N LEU A 259 -7.27 25.42 11.84
CA LEU A 259 -8.52 26.07 11.43
C LEU A 259 -9.74 25.18 11.62
N ASP A 260 -9.58 23.85 11.41
CA ASP A 260 -10.66 22.88 11.44
C ASP A 260 -10.24 21.61 12.22
N THR A 261 -10.77 21.45 13.41
CA THR A 261 -10.58 20.28 14.28
C THR A 261 -11.67 19.22 14.12
N THR A 262 -12.66 19.48 13.26
CA THR A 262 -13.88 18.67 13.16
C THR A 262 -13.82 17.66 12.03
N HIS A 263 -13.37 18.08 10.84
CA HIS A 263 -13.36 17.22 9.66
C HIS A 263 -12.07 16.42 9.55
N PRO A 264 -12.13 15.17 9.07
CA PRO A 264 -10.95 14.35 8.89
C PRO A 264 -10.12 14.80 7.69
N THR A 265 -8.82 14.47 7.76
CA THR A 265 -7.87 14.69 6.67
C THR A 265 -7.48 13.38 6.02
N HIS A 266 -7.15 13.41 4.73
CA HIS A 266 -6.63 12.28 3.99
C HIS A 266 -5.69 12.72 2.85
N ILE A 267 -5.05 11.73 2.22
CA ILE A 267 -4.24 11.84 1.00
C ILE A 267 -4.60 10.68 0.06
N ASN A 268 -4.15 10.76 -1.19
CA ASN A 268 -4.38 9.72 -2.19
C ASN A 268 -3.12 9.38 -3.01
N PRO A 269 -2.08 8.78 -2.41
CA PRO A 269 -0.91 8.32 -3.18
C PRO A 269 -1.31 7.47 -4.38
N SER A 270 -0.53 7.55 -5.45
CA SER A 270 -0.74 6.82 -6.71
C SER A 270 0.43 5.90 -7.02
N GLY A 271 0.35 5.13 -8.11
CA GLY A 271 1.46 4.31 -8.58
C GLY A 271 1.77 3.08 -7.72
N LEU A 272 0.77 2.47 -7.08
CA LEU A 272 0.95 1.37 -6.12
C LEU A 272 1.61 0.11 -6.73
N THR A 273 1.61 -0.05 -8.05
CA THR A 273 2.33 -1.11 -8.76
C THR A 273 3.74 -0.69 -9.22
N HIS A 274 4.22 0.47 -8.77
CA HIS A 274 5.56 0.96 -9.08
C HIS A 274 6.47 0.92 -7.86
N ASN A 275 7.75 1.19 -8.06
CA ASN A 275 8.71 1.32 -6.97
C ASN A 275 8.48 2.66 -6.22
N LEU A 276 7.56 2.66 -5.26
CA LEU A 276 7.17 3.85 -4.49
C LEU A 276 8.35 4.50 -3.74
N PRO A 277 9.22 3.75 -3.03
CA PRO A 277 10.38 4.35 -2.38
C PRO A 277 11.32 5.08 -3.33
N ALA A 278 11.56 4.52 -4.52
CA ALA A 278 12.39 5.19 -5.54
C ALA A 278 11.74 6.48 -6.06
N ALA A 279 10.41 6.57 -6.04
CA ALA A 279 9.63 7.76 -6.38
C ALA A 279 9.52 8.77 -5.21
N GLY A 280 10.05 8.46 -4.03
CA GLY A 280 10.01 9.33 -2.86
C GLY A 280 8.74 9.18 -2.01
N THR A 281 8.01 8.08 -2.14
CA THR A 281 6.75 7.79 -1.44
C THR A 281 6.94 6.65 -0.43
N ASP A 282 6.38 6.82 0.78
CA ASP A 282 6.32 5.78 1.81
C ASP A 282 4.92 5.77 2.43
N LEU A 283 4.11 4.79 2.05
CA LEU A 283 2.71 4.69 2.46
C LEU A 283 2.52 4.62 3.97
N TRP A 284 3.43 3.95 4.71
CA TRP A 284 3.33 3.85 6.18
C TRP A 284 3.62 5.17 6.87
N LYS A 285 4.66 5.90 6.40
CA LYS A 285 4.99 7.24 6.91
C LYS A 285 3.88 8.25 6.60
N GLU A 286 3.37 8.23 5.37
CA GLU A 286 2.30 9.12 4.91
C GLU A 286 0.98 8.82 5.62
N SER A 287 0.64 7.55 5.77
CA SER A 287 -0.54 7.11 6.52
C SER A 287 -0.56 7.62 7.96
N ALA A 288 0.61 7.78 8.60
CA ALA A 288 0.72 8.28 9.96
C ALA A 288 0.39 9.78 10.12
N ILE A 289 0.30 10.54 9.00
CA ILE A 289 0.07 11.98 9.00
C ILE A 289 -1.43 12.32 9.05
N VAL A 290 -2.26 11.49 8.46
CA VAL A 290 -3.68 11.75 8.18
C VAL A 290 -4.63 10.88 9.02
N ASP A 291 -5.90 11.25 9.08
CA ASP A 291 -6.92 10.47 9.81
C ASP A 291 -7.24 9.15 9.09
N PHE A 292 -7.29 9.14 7.75
CA PHE A 292 -7.44 7.92 6.95
C PHE A 292 -6.62 7.98 5.67
N LEU A 293 -6.25 6.80 5.16
CA LEU A 293 -5.47 6.69 3.94
C LEU A 293 -6.37 6.47 2.75
N GLY A 294 -6.17 7.25 1.67
CA GLY A 294 -6.73 6.99 0.36
C GLY A 294 -5.68 6.46 -0.61
N ALA A 295 -6.10 6.12 -1.82
CA ALA A 295 -5.20 5.93 -2.95
C ALA A 295 -5.93 6.14 -4.28
N SER A 296 -5.17 6.57 -5.30
CA SER A 296 -5.57 6.52 -6.70
C SER A 296 -5.23 5.15 -7.26
N ILE A 297 -6.26 4.39 -7.66
CA ILE A 297 -6.11 3.08 -8.29
C ILE A 297 -6.87 3.09 -9.60
N HIS A 298 -6.16 3.38 -10.69
CA HIS A 298 -6.73 3.48 -12.04
C HIS A 298 -6.34 2.27 -12.87
N PRO A 299 -7.21 1.27 -13.05
CA PRO A 299 -6.90 0.10 -13.89
C PRO A 299 -6.47 0.47 -15.31
N GLN A 300 -7.02 1.55 -15.87
CA GLN A 300 -6.72 2.02 -17.21
C GLN A 300 -5.24 2.46 -17.39
N TRP A 301 -4.61 2.96 -16.33
CA TRP A 301 -3.22 3.43 -16.37
C TRP A 301 -2.27 2.43 -15.71
N LEU A 302 -2.60 1.95 -14.52
CA LEU A 302 -1.72 1.10 -13.73
C LEU A 302 -1.58 -0.31 -14.31
N PHE A 303 -2.65 -0.84 -14.94
CA PHE A 303 -2.69 -2.25 -15.39
C PHE A 303 -2.63 -2.41 -16.90
N SER A 304 -2.49 -1.33 -17.66
CA SER A 304 -2.54 -1.36 -19.12
C SER A 304 -1.47 -2.26 -19.77
N GLU A 305 -0.37 -2.54 -19.06
CA GLU A 305 0.70 -3.45 -19.50
C GLU A 305 0.44 -4.93 -19.16
N PHE A 306 -0.55 -5.22 -18.31
CA PHE A 306 -0.91 -6.57 -17.91
C PHE A 306 -2.03 -7.14 -18.80
N GLU A 307 -2.21 -8.46 -18.77
CA GLU A 307 -3.36 -9.08 -19.43
C GLU A 307 -4.65 -8.76 -18.67
N PRO A 308 -5.79 -8.53 -19.36
CA PRO A 308 -7.05 -8.20 -18.71
C PRO A 308 -7.53 -9.25 -17.69
N SER A 309 -7.18 -10.53 -17.90
CA SER A 309 -7.45 -11.62 -16.96
C SER A 309 -6.73 -11.47 -15.62
N ASP A 310 -5.65 -10.70 -15.57
CA ASP A 310 -4.86 -10.44 -14.36
C ASP A 310 -5.22 -9.09 -13.70
N PHE A 311 -6.15 -8.31 -14.26
CA PHE A 311 -6.54 -7.01 -13.63
C PHE A 311 -7.09 -7.17 -12.21
N GLY A 312 -7.83 -8.24 -11.95
CA GLY A 312 -8.30 -8.55 -10.59
C GLY A 312 -7.16 -8.82 -9.61
N LEU A 313 -6.12 -9.51 -10.06
CA LEU A 313 -4.92 -9.77 -9.26
C LEU A 313 -4.20 -8.47 -8.88
N TRP A 314 -3.96 -7.58 -9.84
CA TRP A 314 -3.24 -6.33 -9.59
C TRP A 314 -4.08 -5.31 -8.83
N PHE A 315 -5.40 -5.32 -9.04
CA PHE A 315 -6.30 -4.52 -8.21
C PHE A 315 -6.27 -5.01 -6.75
N ALA A 316 -6.33 -6.33 -6.55
CA ALA A 316 -6.19 -6.94 -5.24
C ALA A 316 -4.86 -6.61 -4.55
N TYR A 317 -3.74 -6.60 -5.30
CA TYR A 317 -2.43 -6.17 -4.82
C TYR A 317 -2.47 -4.74 -4.26
N CYS A 318 -3.00 -3.79 -5.04
CA CYS A 318 -3.13 -2.40 -4.62
C CYS A 318 -4.00 -2.26 -3.35
N LEU A 319 -5.13 -2.97 -3.30
CA LEU A 319 -6.03 -2.93 -2.14
C LEU A 319 -5.37 -3.47 -0.87
N ASP A 320 -4.65 -4.60 -0.97
CA ASP A 320 -3.99 -5.23 0.18
C ASP A 320 -2.78 -4.41 0.65
N LEU A 321 -2.03 -3.79 -0.27
CA LEU A 321 -0.94 -2.87 0.06
C LEU A 321 -1.48 -1.63 0.80
N LEU A 322 -2.53 -1.01 0.26
CA LEU A 322 -3.18 0.16 0.86
C LEU A 322 -3.75 -0.16 2.25
N ARG A 323 -4.48 -1.29 2.38
CA ARG A 323 -5.02 -1.76 3.65
C ARG A 323 -3.91 -2.00 4.69
N SER A 324 -2.81 -2.61 4.28
CA SER A 324 -1.68 -2.90 5.17
C SER A 324 -1.03 -1.61 5.69
N ALA A 325 -0.78 -0.62 4.82
CA ALA A 325 -0.22 0.66 5.21
C ALA A 325 -1.19 1.49 6.08
N ALA A 326 -2.50 1.36 5.88
CA ALA A 326 -3.51 1.99 6.73
C ALA A 326 -3.56 1.36 8.14
N GLY A 327 -3.19 0.08 8.28
CA GLY A 327 -3.21 -0.65 9.54
C GLY A 327 -4.63 -0.80 10.10
N THR A 328 -4.90 -0.23 11.27
CA THR A 328 -6.23 -0.29 11.91
C THR A 328 -7.14 0.88 11.54
N ARG A 329 -6.64 1.86 10.79
CA ARG A 329 -7.42 3.04 10.38
C ARG A 329 -8.30 2.72 9.18
N PRO A 330 -9.42 3.45 8.98
CA PRO A 330 -10.19 3.37 7.76
C PRO A 330 -9.33 3.71 6.54
N TRP A 331 -9.68 3.17 5.40
CA TRP A 331 -9.03 3.48 4.13
C TRP A 331 -10.06 3.43 2.99
N TRP A 332 -9.77 4.20 1.93
CA TRP A 332 -10.65 4.36 0.78
C TRP A 332 -9.87 4.20 -0.53
N VAL A 333 -10.55 3.83 -1.60
CA VAL A 333 -10.07 4.09 -2.96
C VAL A 333 -10.60 5.47 -3.34
N THR A 334 -9.75 6.47 -3.30
CA THR A 334 -10.15 7.88 -3.43
C THR A 334 -10.05 8.42 -4.85
N GLU A 335 -9.53 7.61 -5.76
CA GLU A 335 -9.71 7.74 -7.20
C GLU A 335 -9.75 6.36 -7.86
N LEU A 336 -10.83 6.09 -8.57
CA LEU A 336 -11.02 4.90 -9.41
C LEU A 336 -11.48 5.35 -10.80
N GLY A 337 -10.76 4.99 -11.86
CA GLY A 337 -11.16 5.34 -13.21
C GLY A 337 -12.56 4.77 -13.53
N GLY A 338 -13.52 5.65 -13.79
CA GLY A 338 -14.93 5.29 -13.95
C GLY A 338 -15.44 5.26 -15.40
N GLY A 339 -14.69 5.78 -16.35
CA GLY A 339 -15.14 5.97 -17.71
C GLY A 339 -14.11 5.63 -18.79
N PRO A 340 -14.38 5.95 -20.06
CA PRO A 340 -13.52 5.60 -21.18
C PRO A 340 -12.20 6.36 -21.14
N THR A 341 -11.10 5.67 -21.48
CA THR A 341 -9.80 6.26 -21.80
C THR A 341 -9.47 5.97 -23.25
N ILE A 342 -8.96 6.97 -23.96
CA ILE A 342 -8.59 6.86 -25.39
C ILE A 342 -7.15 7.33 -25.56
N TYR A 343 -6.90 8.63 -25.44
CA TYR A 343 -5.57 9.25 -25.57
C TYR A 343 -4.81 9.30 -24.24
N SER A 344 -5.53 9.39 -23.13
CA SER A 344 -4.95 9.32 -21.78
C SER A 344 -4.63 7.89 -21.34
N ALA A 345 -5.13 6.88 -22.07
CA ALA A 345 -4.82 5.49 -21.79
C ALA A 345 -3.32 5.24 -21.81
N GLY A 346 -2.85 4.29 -20.99
CA GLY A 346 -1.48 3.80 -21.04
C GLY A 346 -1.21 3.07 -22.36
N VAL A 347 -1.14 1.73 -22.31
CA VAL A 347 -0.84 0.92 -23.51
C VAL A 347 -2.06 0.71 -24.41
N ARG A 348 -3.28 0.67 -23.86
CA ARG A 348 -4.50 0.38 -24.62
C ARG A 348 -5.70 1.21 -24.13
N PRO A 349 -6.57 1.66 -25.03
CA PRO A 349 -7.86 2.25 -24.67
C PRO A 349 -8.71 1.28 -23.86
N MET A 350 -9.46 1.80 -22.90
CA MET A 350 -10.39 1.05 -22.06
C MET A 350 -11.71 1.80 -21.91
N ASN A 351 -12.80 1.05 -21.71
CA ASN A 351 -14.08 1.61 -21.33
C ASN A 351 -14.76 0.62 -20.37
N PRO A 352 -14.66 0.79 -19.06
CA PRO A 352 -15.18 -0.17 -18.10
C PRO A 352 -16.69 -0.29 -18.22
N GLY A 353 -17.16 -1.55 -18.31
CA GLY A 353 -18.57 -1.88 -18.32
C GLY A 353 -19.12 -2.18 -16.92
N LYS A 354 -20.42 -2.53 -16.86
CA LYS A 354 -21.11 -2.87 -15.60
C LYS A 354 -20.39 -3.96 -14.80
N SER A 355 -19.95 -5.02 -15.45
CA SER A 355 -19.32 -6.17 -14.78
C SER A 355 -17.95 -5.80 -14.20
N GLU A 356 -17.17 -4.98 -14.91
CA GLU A 356 -15.85 -4.53 -14.43
C GLU A 356 -15.99 -3.61 -13.23
N LEU A 357 -16.89 -2.61 -13.30
CA LEU A 357 -17.18 -1.73 -12.17
C LEU A 357 -17.68 -2.52 -10.95
N ALA A 358 -18.55 -3.51 -11.16
CA ALA A 358 -19.03 -4.34 -10.06
C ALA A 358 -17.89 -5.14 -9.41
N ARG A 359 -17.01 -5.78 -10.20
CA ARG A 359 -15.86 -6.52 -9.67
C ARG A 359 -14.91 -5.63 -8.87
N TRP A 360 -14.56 -4.44 -9.38
CA TRP A 360 -13.69 -3.51 -8.67
C TRP A 360 -14.31 -3.01 -7.37
N LEU A 361 -15.56 -2.60 -7.40
CA LEU A 361 -16.23 -2.08 -6.21
C LEU A 361 -16.39 -3.16 -5.12
N TRP A 362 -16.86 -4.36 -5.51
CA TRP A 362 -17.06 -5.45 -4.54
C TRP A 362 -15.73 -6.01 -4.02
N ASP A 363 -14.67 -6.00 -4.82
CA ASP A 363 -13.33 -6.35 -4.36
C ASP A 363 -12.81 -5.34 -3.33
N ALA A 364 -12.98 -4.04 -3.57
CA ALA A 364 -12.60 -2.99 -2.64
C ALA A 364 -13.38 -3.12 -1.31
N PHE A 365 -14.71 -3.28 -1.36
CA PHE A 365 -15.52 -3.45 -0.14
C PHE A 365 -15.21 -4.77 0.58
N GLY A 366 -14.99 -5.83 -0.16
CA GLY A 366 -14.57 -7.13 0.36
C GLY A 366 -13.18 -7.10 1.02
N ALA A 367 -12.28 -6.24 0.56
CA ALA A 367 -10.99 -5.98 1.20
C ALA A 367 -11.09 -5.06 2.42
N GLY A 368 -12.26 -4.43 2.66
CA GLY A 368 -12.53 -3.57 3.83
C GLY A 368 -12.49 -2.07 3.55
N ALA A 369 -12.46 -1.63 2.28
CA ALA A 369 -12.57 -0.21 1.94
C ALA A 369 -13.87 0.40 2.48
N ARG A 370 -13.79 1.60 3.04
CA ARG A 370 -14.95 2.33 3.57
C ARG A 370 -15.51 3.35 2.60
N GLY A 371 -14.86 3.56 1.48
CA GLY A 371 -15.34 4.41 0.41
C GLY A 371 -14.62 4.16 -0.90
N VAL A 372 -15.32 4.45 -2.00
CA VAL A 372 -14.75 4.51 -3.35
C VAL A 372 -15.23 5.79 -4.01
N VAL A 373 -14.32 6.56 -4.56
CA VAL A 373 -14.58 7.80 -5.30
C VAL A 373 -14.08 7.63 -6.74
N PHE A 374 -14.95 7.85 -7.70
CA PHE A 374 -14.59 7.74 -9.11
C PHE A 374 -13.87 8.99 -9.62
N TRP A 375 -12.86 8.81 -10.40
CA TRP A 375 -12.32 9.78 -11.34
C TRP A 375 -12.96 9.54 -12.71
N LEU A 376 -13.94 10.34 -13.25
CA LEU A 376 -14.62 11.45 -12.56
C LEU A 376 -16.13 11.39 -12.89
N TRP A 377 -16.95 12.30 -12.34
CA TRP A 377 -18.37 12.35 -12.63
C TRP A 377 -18.67 12.87 -14.03
N ASN A 378 -18.31 14.14 -14.31
CA ASN A 378 -18.61 14.87 -15.55
C ASN A 378 -17.34 15.03 -16.41
N PRO A 379 -17.43 14.95 -17.74
CA PRO A 379 -16.25 15.10 -18.59
C PRO A 379 -15.61 16.49 -18.46
N ARG A 380 -14.29 16.50 -18.44
CA ARG A 380 -13.54 17.75 -18.62
C ARG A 380 -13.72 18.23 -20.05
N VAL A 381 -13.85 19.54 -20.24
CA VAL A 381 -14.05 20.14 -21.59
C VAL A 381 -12.73 20.57 -22.25
N LEU A 382 -11.65 20.69 -21.48
CA LEU A 382 -10.34 21.17 -21.94
C LEU A 382 -9.20 20.42 -21.25
N GLY A 383 -8.05 20.41 -21.91
CA GLY A 383 -6.80 19.86 -21.37
C GLY A 383 -6.63 18.39 -21.61
N ASN A 384 -5.67 17.79 -20.91
CA ASN A 384 -5.46 16.35 -20.89
C ASN A 384 -6.72 15.66 -20.34
N GLU A 385 -7.05 14.45 -20.82
CA GLU A 385 -8.27 13.70 -20.44
C GLU A 385 -9.60 14.39 -20.80
N ALA A 386 -9.59 15.44 -21.65
CA ALA A 386 -10.82 16.09 -22.09
C ALA A 386 -11.75 15.09 -22.81
N GLY A 387 -13.01 14.98 -22.34
CA GLY A 387 -13.97 14.01 -22.85
C GLY A 387 -13.75 12.57 -22.42
N GLU A 388 -12.77 12.29 -21.56
CA GLU A 388 -12.42 10.93 -21.09
C GLU A 388 -12.81 10.72 -19.62
N VAL A 389 -12.68 9.49 -19.14
CA VAL A 389 -12.78 8.96 -17.76
C VAL A 389 -14.09 9.25 -17.01
N ALA A 390 -15.04 9.96 -17.59
CA ALA A 390 -16.27 10.33 -16.89
C ALA A 390 -17.28 9.19 -16.76
N LEU A 391 -17.98 9.17 -15.60
CA LEU A 391 -19.10 8.25 -15.36
C LEU A 391 -20.30 8.58 -16.24
N VAL A 392 -20.69 9.86 -16.35
CA VAL A 392 -21.76 10.28 -17.25
C VAL A 392 -21.29 10.31 -18.71
N SER A 393 -22.23 10.44 -19.64
CA SER A 393 -21.95 10.62 -21.05
C SER A 393 -21.41 12.02 -21.36
N LEU A 394 -20.94 12.25 -22.60
CA LEU A 394 -20.35 13.53 -23.02
C LEU A 394 -21.32 14.70 -22.93
N ASP A 395 -22.62 14.45 -23.06
CA ASP A 395 -23.72 15.44 -22.93
C ASP A 395 -24.14 15.65 -21.45
N GLY A 396 -23.51 14.98 -20.49
CA GLY A 396 -23.84 15.05 -19.08
C GLY A 396 -24.97 14.11 -18.63
N ASP A 397 -25.56 13.36 -19.55
CA ASP A 397 -26.64 12.42 -19.25
C ASP A 397 -26.10 11.11 -18.59
N PRO A 398 -26.95 10.43 -17.79
CA PRO A 398 -26.56 9.19 -17.14
C PRO A 398 -26.19 8.09 -18.13
N SER A 399 -24.97 7.59 -18.06
CA SER A 399 -24.47 6.47 -18.86
C SER A 399 -24.88 5.11 -18.25
N PRO A 400 -24.74 3.99 -18.98
CA PRO A 400 -24.90 2.65 -18.40
C PRO A 400 -24.02 2.39 -17.18
N ARG A 401 -22.85 3.05 -17.05
CA ARG A 401 -21.95 2.95 -15.91
C ARG A 401 -22.59 3.54 -14.65
N VAL A 402 -23.20 4.71 -14.75
CA VAL A 402 -23.92 5.36 -13.65
C VAL A 402 -25.07 4.47 -13.16
N VAL A 403 -25.80 3.81 -14.08
CA VAL A 403 -26.86 2.85 -13.71
C VAL A 403 -26.28 1.66 -12.93
N ALA A 404 -25.14 1.15 -13.37
CA ALA A 404 -24.45 0.05 -12.66
C ALA A 404 -24.00 0.45 -11.25
N VAL A 405 -23.48 1.67 -11.10
CA VAL A 405 -23.08 2.21 -9.78
C VAL A 405 -24.31 2.33 -8.86
N LYS A 406 -25.48 2.77 -9.41
CA LYS A 406 -26.70 2.83 -8.62
C LYS A 406 -27.17 1.47 -8.09
N GLU A 407 -27.11 0.41 -8.88
CA GLU A 407 -27.48 -0.93 -8.46
C GLU A 407 -26.61 -1.39 -7.24
N ILE A 408 -25.34 -1.00 -7.24
CA ILE A 408 -24.41 -1.30 -6.15
C ILE A 408 -24.75 -0.44 -4.93
N ALA A 409 -25.00 0.86 -5.10
CA ALA A 409 -25.43 1.76 -4.04
C ALA A 409 -26.72 1.26 -3.36
N ASP A 410 -27.72 0.86 -4.16
CA ASP A 410 -28.96 0.29 -3.65
C ASP A 410 -28.74 -1.02 -2.86
N THR A 411 -27.75 -1.81 -3.26
CA THR A 411 -27.37 -3.03 -2.54
C THR A 411 -26.69 -2.71 -1.22
N LEU A 412 -25.74 -1.76 -1.21
CA LEU A 412 -25.09 -1.31 0.03
C LEU A 412 -26.09 -0.76 1.04
N ASN A 413 -27.09 0.00 0.59
CA ASN A 413 -28.17 0.52 1.44
C ASN A 413 -29.01 -0.60 2.07
N ARG A 414 -29.12 -1.77 1.41
CA ARG A 414 -29.79 -2.96 1.96
C ARG A 414 -28.89 -3.80 2.88
N LEU A 415 -27.60 -3.52 2.94
CA LEU A 415 -26.58 -4.27 3.67
C LEU A 415 -25.77 -3.37 4.63
N PRO A 416 -26.44 -2.64 5.55
CA PRO A 416 -25.72 -1.74 6.47
C PRO A 416 -24.73 -2.48 7.37
N GLU A 417 -24.93 -3.78 7.61
CA GLU A 417 -24.03 -4.63 8.40
C GLU A 417 -22.67 -4.82 7.75
N LEU A 418 -22.57 -4.67 6.42
CA LEU A 418 -21.28 -4.74 5.71
C LEU A 418 -20.34 -3.60 6.16
N ALA A 419 -20.89 -2.43 6.49
CA ALA A 419 -20.11 -1.32 7.01
C ALA A 419 -19.51 -1.60 8.40
N GLN A 420 -20.08 -2.53 9.17
CA GLN A 420 -19.57 -2.95 10.48
C GLN A 420 -18.62 -4.15 10.39
N ALA A 421 -18.62 -4.86 9.27
CA ALA A 421 -17.76 -6.01 9.06
C ALA A 421 -16.31 -5.56 8.82
N LYS A 422 -15.35 -6.38 9.29
CA LYS A 422 -13.91 -6.18 9.11
C LYS A 422 -13.36 -7.31 8.26
N ALA A 423 -12.39 -7.00 7.42
CA ALA A 423 -11.64 -8.03 6.71
C ALA A 423 -11.05 -9.03 7.72
N VAL A 424 -11.16 -10.31 7.40
CA VAL A 424 -10.55 -11.37 8.22
C VAL A 424 -9.05 -11.14 8.27
N ALA A 425 -8.49 -11.08 9.48
CA ALA A 425 -7.09 -10.75 9.69
C ALA A 425 -6.17 -11.79 9.03
N PRO A 426 -5.27 -11.39 8.12
CA PRO A 426 -4.30 -12.28 7.52
C PRO A 426 -3.31 -12.85 8.55
N ARG A 427 -2.92 -14.10 8.36
CA ARG A 427 -1.87 -14.77 9.15
C ARG A 427 -0.53 -14.81 8.41
N VAL A 428 -0.50 -14.28 7.21
CA VAL A 428 0.63 -14.29 6.28
C VAL A 428 0.95 -12.86 5.89
N ALA A 429 2.23 -12.50 5.91
CA ALA A 429 2.69 -11.22 5.41
C ALA A 429 3.85 -11.34 4.44
N ILE A 430 3.98 -10.36 3.56
CA ILE A 430 5.12 -10.14 2.68
C ILE A 430 5.85 -8.89 3.16
N LEU A 431 7.17 -8.99 3.37
CA LEU A 431 7.96 -7.81 3.70
C LEU A 431 8.03 -6.88 2.48
N TYR A 432 7.53 -5.65 2.66
CA TYR A 432 7.75 -4.55 1.73
C TYR A 432 9.11 -3.93 2.04
N ASP A 433 10.14 -4.48 1.38
CA ASP A 433 11.53 -4.13 1.66
C ASP A 433 11.92 -2.83 0.96
N ARG A 434 11.69 -1.71 1.65
CA ARG A 434 12.02 -0.37 1.14
C ARG A 434 13.52 -0.20 0.85
N GLU A 435 14.39 -0.81 1.65
CA GLU A 435 15.84 -0.68 1.51
C GLU A 435 16.32 -1.33 0.20
N ALA A 436 15.84 -2.54 -0.11
CA ALA A 436 16.11 -3.19 -1.38
C ALA A 436 15.54 -2.39 -2.58
N LEU A 437 14.32 -1.85 -2.44
CA LEU A 437 13.68 -1.05 -3.47
C LEU A 437 14.39 0.29 -3.74
N LEU A 438 14.98 0.92 -2.75
CA LEU A 438 15.82 2.12 -2.93
C LEU A 438 17.17 1.78 -3.56
N LEU A 439 17.83 0.74 -3.05
CA LEU A 439 19.19 0.39 -3.45
C LEU A 439 19.28 -0.15 -4.87
N ILE A 440 18.25 -0.90 -5.34
CA ILE A 440 18.27 -1.51 -6.68
C ILE A 440 18.38 -0.46 -7.80
N GLY A 441 17.84 0.73 -7.59
CA GLY A 441 17.96 1.85 -8.52
C GLY A 441 19.41 2.32 -8.69
N LEU A 442 20.26 2.11 -7.70
CA LEU A 442 21.70 2.43 -7.74
C LEU A 442 22.51 1.26 -8.28
N ASP A 443 22.27 0.04 -7.81
CA ASP A 443 22.96 -1.17 -8.27
C ASP A 443 22.65 -1.49 -9.75
N GLY A 444 21.45 -1.17 -10.19
CA GLY A 444 20.95 -1.49 -11.52
C GLY A 444 21.34 -0.53 -12.64
N ARG A 445 22.25 0.42 -12.45
CA ARG A 445 22.53 1.51 -13.41
C ARG A 445 23.33 1.16 -14.65
N ALA A 446 24.08 0.08 -14.69
CA ALA A 446 24.74 -0.34 -15.91
C ALA A 446 23.70 -0.59 -17.02
N GLN A 447 23.99 -0.30 -18.27
CA GLN A 447 23.03 -0.27 -19.41
C GLN A 447 22.13 -1.51 -19.54
N ALA A 448 22.60 -2.70 -19.14
CA ALA A 448 21.79 -3.92 -19.06
C ALA A 448 20.92 -3.98 -17.80
N ALA A 449 21.23 -3.23 -16.78
CA ALA A 449 20.66 -3.29 -15.45
C ALA A 449 19.46 -2.34 -15.25
N ALA A 450 19.23 -1.37 -16.15
CA ALA A 450 17.96 -0.61 -16.15
C ALA A 450 16.72 -1.53 -16.24
N LYS A 451 16.86 -2.70 -16.89
CA LYS A 451 15.85 -3.76 -16.91
C LYS A 451 15.76 -4.55 -15.59
N ARG A 452 16.76 -4.47 -14.71
CA ARG A 452 16.81 -5.17 -13.43
C ARG A 452 16.33 -4.34 -12.25
N ALA A 453 16.18 -3.01 -12.44
CA ALA A 453 15.73 -2.10 -11.39
C ALA A 453 14.33 -2.43 -10.82
N GLN A 454 13.58 -3.32 -11.46
CA GLN A 454 12.27 -3.78 -11.02
C GLN A 454 12.30 -5.19 -10.36
N GLU A 455 13.44 -5.88 -10.37
CA GLU A 455 13.48 -7.30 -9.94
C GLU A 455 13.01 -7.55 -8.50
N PRO A 456 13.38 -6.73 -7.49
CA PRO A 456 12.82 -6.88 -6.14
C PRO A 456 11.31 -6.63 -6.10
N LEU A 457 10.79 -5.65 -6.84
CA LEU A 457 9.36 -5.38 -6.95
C LEU A 457 8.64 -6.56 -7.61
N TRP A 458 9.14 -7.06 -8.75
CA TRP A 458 8.55 -8.21 -9.43
C TRP A 458 8.61 -9.50 -8.59
N SER A 459 9.62 -9.65 -7.72
CA SER A 459 9.68 -10.76 -6.76
C SER A 459 8.60 -10.65 -5.69
N LEU A 460 8.37 -9.44 -5.18
CA LEU A 460 7.30 -9.13 -4.23
C LEU A 460 5.93 -9.38 -4.86
N GLU A 461 5.69 -8.88 -6.08
CA GLU A 461 4.49 -9.10 -6.88
C GLU A 461 4.28 -10.58 -7.23
N GLY A 462 5.37 -11.29 -7.56
CA GLY A 462 5.33 -12.74 -7.81
C GLY A 462 4.92 -13.54 -6.57
N THR A 463 5.39 -13.15 -5.40
CA THR A 463 4.97 -13.75 -4.13
C THR A 463 3.49 -13.50 -3.88
N PHE A 464 3.06 -12.25 -4.03
CA PHE A 464 1.66 -11.89 -3.89
C PHE A 464 0.77 -12.70 -4.86
N ALA A 465 1.15 -12.76 -6.14
CA ALA A 465 0.41 -13.49 -7.16
C ALA A 465 0.31 -14.99 -6.84
N ALA A 466 1.40 -15.61 -6.37
CA ALA A 466 1.40 -17.02 -5.99
C ALA A 466 0.40 -17.31 -4.86
N LEU A 467 0.39 -16.47 -3.84
CA LEU A 467 -0.46 -16.60 -2.66
C LEU A 467 -1.93 -16.24 -2.97
N HIS A 468 -2.17 -15.13 -3.69
CA HIS A 468 -3.51 -14.66 -4.05
C HIS A 468 -4.26 -15.68 -4.91
N ARG A 469 -3.59 -16.28 -5.91
CA ARG A 469 -4.18 -17.33 -6.76
C ARG A 469 -4.57 -18.61 -5.99
N MET A 470 -4.09 -18.76 -4.76
CA MET A 470 -4.47 -19.83 -3.82
C MET A 470 -5.41 -19.33 -2.71
N HIS A 471 -5.97 -18.13 -2.87
CA HIS A 471 -6.94 -17.51 -1.97
C HIS A 471 -6.46 -17.34 -0.54
N VAL A 472 -5.15 -17.15 -0.37
CA VAL A 472 -4.52 -16.85 0.91
C VAL A 472 -4.71 -15.36 1.21
N PRO A 473 -5.33 -14.97 2.33
CA PRO A 473 -5.33 -13.58 2.79
C PRO A 473 -3.91 -13.13 3.14
N ILE A 474 -3.52 -11.95 2.67
CA ILE A 474 -2.14 -11.44 2.73
C ILE A 474 -2.15 -10.02 3.30
N ASP A 475 -1.20 -9.71 4.18
CA ASP A 475 -0.77 -8.36 4.50
C ASP A 475 0.61 -8.09 3.90
N PHE A 476 0.91 -6.80 3.72
CA PHE A 476 2.29 -6.34 3.64
C PHE A 476 2.72 -5.83 5.01
N THR A 477 4.00 -5.95 5.32
CA THR A 477 4.60 -5.38 6.54
C THR A 477 5.85 -4.62 6.17
N ASP A 478 6.07 -3.47 6.78
CA ASP A 478 7.28 -2.69 6.52
C ASP A 478 8.41 -3.05 7.49
N ILE A 479 9.60 -2.51 7.22
CA ILE A 479 10.78 -2.75 8.05
C ILE A 479 10.61 -2.19 9.47
N GLN A 480 9.85 -1.11 9.68
CA GLN A 480 9.62 -0.55 11.02
C GLN A 480 8.68 -1.43 11.85
N GLU A 481 7.61 -1.95 11.24
CA GLU A 481 6.75 -2.95 11.90
C GLU A 481 7.54 -4.20 12.30
N LEU A 482 8.49 -4.63 11.46
CA LEU A 482 9.40 -5.73 11.77
C LEU A 482 10.29 -5.39 12.98
N LYS A 483 10.96 -4.24 12.97
CA LYS A 483 11.88 -3.78 14.05
C LYS A 483 11.17 -3.57 15.38
N THR A 484 9.93 -3.09 15.36
CA THR A 484 9.12 -2.91 16.58
C THR A 484 8.51 -4.21 17.10
N GLY A 485 8.62 -5.30 16.35
CA GLY A 485 8.03 -6.59 16.69
C GLY A 485 6.55 -6.71 16.35
N ALA A 486 5.94 -5.74 15.68
CA ALA A 486 4.54 -5.79 15.26
C ALA A 486 4.28 -6.93 14.26
N ALA A 487 5.28 -7.31 13.45
CA ALA A 487 5.20 -8.44 12.52
C ALA A 487 5.03 -9.81 13.22
N GLN A 488 5.22 -9.90 14.55
CA GLN A 488 5.03 -11.15 15.32
C GLN A 488 3.56 -11.66 15.29
N ARG A 489 2.60 -10.84 14.85
CA ARG A 489 1.19 -11.24 14.66
C ARG A 489 0.99 -12.23 13.50
N TYR A 490 1.94 -12.33 12.59
CA TYR A 490 1.88 -13.24 11.46
C TYR A 490 2.54 -14.56 11.77
N ASP A 491 1.97 -15.66 11.28
CA ASP A 491 2.56 -16.99 11.39
C ASP A 491 3.65 -17.24 10.36
N VAL A 492 3.50 -16.63 9.18
CA VAL A 492 4.45 -16.72 8.06
C VAL A 492 4.81 -15.34 7.55
N LEU A 493 6.11 -15.09 7.45
CA LEU A 493 6.69 -13.90 6.84
C LEU A 493 7.53 -14.27 5.62
N TYR A 494 7.24 -13.64 4.49
CA TYR A 494 7.95 -13.80 3.24
C TYR A 494 8.96 -12.67 3.03
N LEU A 495 10.19 -13.01 2.63
CA LEU A 495 11.25 -12.11 2.21
C LEU A 495 11.60 -12.36 0.74
N PRO A 496 10.77 -11.89 -0.22
CA PRO A 496 11.06 -12.10 -1.62
C PRO A 496 12.19 -11.17 -2.08
N TYR A 497 13.33 -11.73 -2.48
CA TYR A 497 14.48 -10.98 -3.00
C TYR A 497 14.88 -9.77 -2.11
N SER A 498 14.71 -9.91 -0.79
CA SER A 498 15.06 -8.86 0.19
C SER A 498 16.58 -8.82 0.40
N TYR A 499 17.30 -8.33 -0.61
CA TYR A 499 18.76 -8.41 -0.66
C TYR A 499 19.47 -7.31 0.16
N ALA A 500 18.76 -6.27 0.55
CA ALA A 500 19.30 -5.18 1.36
C ALA A 500 18.46 -5.00 2.62
N LEU A 501 19.03 -5.28 3.79
CA LEU A 501 18.39 -5.12 5.09
C LEU A 501 19.40 -4.57 6.10
N ASP A 502 19.01 -3.61 6.91
CA ASP A 502 19.86 -3.13 8.00
C ASP A 502 20.04 -4.18 9.10
N ASP A 503 21.00 -3.97 9.97
CA ASP A 503 21.33 -4.95 11.03
C ASP A 503 20.22 -5.11 12.07
N GLN A 504 19.39 -4.09 12.32
CA GLN A 504 18.26 -4.17 13.25
C GLN A 504 17.13 -5.03 12.63
N ALA A 505 16.87 -4.87 11.33
CA ALA A 505 15.93 -5.74 10.61
C ALA A 505 16.37 -7.20 10.64
N VAL A 506 17.66 -7.46 10.39
CA VAL A 506 18.24 -8.83 10.50
C VAL A 506 18.05 -9.41 11.90
N GLN A 507 18.30 -8.63 12.96
CA GLN A 507 18.07 -9.10 14.34
C GLN A 507 16.59 -9.31 14.64
N ALA A 508 15.71 -8.47 14.13
CA ALA A 508 14.26 -8.63 14.29
C ALA A 508 13.74 -9.90 13.61
N LEU A 509 14.27 -10.27 12.44
CA LEU A 509 13.96 -11.52 11.75
C LEU A 509 14.41 -12.75 12.56
N ARG A 510 15.61 -12.72 13.14
CA ARG A 510 16.10 -13.78 14.04
C ARG A 510 15.16 -13.98 15.22
N GLU A 511 14.75 -12.87 15.83
CA GLU A 511 13.85 -12.88 16.98
C GLU A 511 12.44 -13.35 16.59
N TYR A 512 11.94 -12.96 15.41
CA TYR A 512 10.67 -13.42 14.86
C TYR A 512 10.63 -14.96 14.77
N VAL A 513 11.66 -15.58 14.17
CA VAL A 513 11.74 -17.05 14.06
C VAL A 513 11.93 -17.69 15.43
N ARG A 514 12.84 -17.14 16.25
CA ARG A 514 13.09 -17.67 17.60
C ARG A 514 11.82 -17.78 18.45
N LYS A 515 10.86 -16.83 18.28
CA LYS A 515 9.58 -16.78 19.00
C LYS A 515 8.50 -17.69 18.42
N GLY A 516 8.66 -18.26 17.25
CA GLY A 516 7.73 -19.24 16.68
C GLY A 516 7.24 -18.93 15.27
N GLY A 517 7.65 -17.81 14.66
CA GLY A 517 7.31 -17.47 13.29
C GLY A 517 7.96 -18.40 12.27
N THR A 518 7.33 -18.57 11.12
CA THR A 518 7.89 -19.21 9.94
C THR A 518 8.43 -18.14 9.00
N LEU A 519 9.75 -18.15 8.75
CA LEU A 519 10.41 -17.25 7.82
C LEU A 519 10.65 -17.97 6.50
N TRP A 520 10.12 -17.41 5.41
CA TRP A 520 10.38 -17.91 4.06
C TRP A 520 11.18 -16.86 3.29
N ALA A 521 12.29 -17.25 2.65
CA ALA A 521 13.13 -16.32 1.88
C ALA A 521 13.69 -16.98 0.62
N ASP A 522 14.07 -16.16 -0.35
CA ASP A 522 14.74 -16.57 -1.56
C ASP A 522 15.85 -15.60 -1.98
N GLY A 523 16.62 -16.00 -2.97
CA GLY A 523 17.63 -15.15 -3.60
C GLY A 523 18.74 -14.70 -2.65
N LEU A 524 19.14 -13.47 -2.76
CA LEU A 524 20.27 -12.88 -2.04
C LEU A 524 19.88 -12.30 -0.67
N ALA A 525 19.01 -12.94 0.10
CA ALA A 525 18.46 -12.41 1.34
C ALA A 525 19.52 -11.78 2.25
N ALA A 526 19.33 -10.49 2.62
CA ALA A 526 20.21 -9.68 3.45
C ALA A 526 21.69 -9.68 3.01
N TRP A 527 21.98 -9.88 1.72
CA TRP A 527 23.35 -9.84 1.20
C TRP A 527 24.04 -8.51 1.47
N LYS A 528 23.30 -7.42 1.37
CA LYS A 528 23.76 -6.05 1.64
C LYS A 528 23.05 -5.44 2.83
N ASN A 529 23.63 -4.39 3.40
CA ASN A 529 22.91 -3.50 4.29
C ASN A 529 22.20 -2.37 3.50
N GLU A 530 21.55 -1.47 4.20
CA GLU A 530 20.77 -0.34 3.66
C GLU A 530 21.60 0.64 2.81
N TYR A 531 22.93 0.64 2.96
CA TYR A 531 23.85 1.47 2.18
C TYR A 531 24.56 0.71 1.04
N GLY A 532 24.25 -0.58 0.88
CA GLY A 532 24.88 -1.39 -0.16
C GLY A 532 26.21 -2.04 0.24
N GLU A 533 26.60 -1.99 1.52
CA GLU A 533 27.76 -2.71 2.04
C GLU A 533 27.50 -4.21 2.06
N VAL A 534 28.39 -4.97 1.44
CA VAL A 534 28.22 -6.42 1.26
C VAL A 534 28.56 -7.17 2.55
N ARG A 535 27.70 -8.09 2.95
CA ARG A 535 28.01 -9.08 3.97
C ARG A 535 28.73 -10.29 3.35
N PRO A 536 29.70 -10.91 4.05
CA PRO A 536 30.55 -11.95 3.46
C PRO A 536 29.85 -13.29 3.20
N ARG A 537 28.66 -13.48 3.76
CA ARG A 537 27.85 -14.71 3.59
C ARG A 537 26.43 -14.36 3.19
N ILE A 538 25.76 -15.26 2.46
CA ILE A 538 24.36 -15.15 2.02
C ILE A 538 23.62 -16.38 2.54
N PRO A 539 22.51 -16.25 3.28
CA PRO A 539 21.85 -15.00 3.69
C PRO A 539 22.62 -14.24 4.77
N GLY A 540 22.72 -12.92 4.62
CA GLY A 540 23.55 -12.06 5.47
C GLY A 540 23.08 -12.01 6.92
N GLY A 541 23.90 -12.52 7.86
CA GLY A 541 23.58 -12.56 9.29
C GLY A 541 22.43 -13.51 9.67
N LEU A 542 21.92 -14.33 8.73
CA LEU A 542 20.80 -15.27 8.92
C LEU A 542 21.21 -16.74 8.65
N GLY A 543 22.49 -17.03 8.40
CA GLY A 543 22.96 -18.37 8.06
C GLY A 543 22.64 -19.44 9.13
N ASP A 544 22.69 -19.10 10.39
CA ASP A 544 22.29 -19.98 11.50
C ASP A 544 20.76 -20.12 11.64
N VAL A 545 20.00 -19.09 11.25
CA VAL A 545 18.53 -19.14 11.23
C VAL A 545 18.06 -20.11 10.16
N PHE A 546 18.63 -20.04 8.96
CA PHE A 546 18.29 -20.93 7.85
C PHE A 546 19.04 -22.28 7.90
N GLY A 547 20.04 -22.40 8.79
CA GLY A 547 20.87 -23.61 8.90
C GLY A 547 21.69 -23.90 7.64
N ALA A 548 21.92 -22.90 6.80
CA ALA A 548 22.73 -22.95 5.59
C ALA A 548 23.12 -21.53 5.17
N ASP A 549 24.27 -21.39 4.53
CA ASP A 549 24.70 -20.16 3.89
C ASP A 549 25.71 -20.45 2.75
N THR A 550 26.17 -19.39 2.08
CA THR A 550 27.20 -19.49 1.05
C THR A 550 28.04 -18.21 0.99
N SER A 551 29.24 -18.30 0.42
CA SER A 551 30.08 -17.14 0.09
C SER A 551 30.22 -16.91 -1.43
N ASP A 552 29.50 -17.68 -2.24
CA ASP A 552 29.64 -17.63 -3.70
C ASP A 552 28.29 -17.58 -4.42
N ILE A 553 28.28 -17.02 -5.64
CA ILE A 553 27.10 -16.80 -6.48
C ILE A 553 27.41 -17.26 -7.89
N TYR A 554 26.67 -18.23 -8.41
CA TYR A 554 26.80 -18.69 -9.78
C TYR A 554 25.70 -18.08 -10.67
N PRO A 555 26.02 -17.36 -11.74
CA PRO A 555 25.02 -16.87 -12.67
C PRO A 555 24.33 -18.02 -13.40
N VAL A 556 23.06 -17.87 -13.71
CA VAL A 556 22.27 -18.81 -14.49
C VAL A 556 22.03 -18.22 -15.88
N GLU A 557 22.69 -18.78 -16.88
CA GLU A 557 22.53 -18.34 -18.27
C GLU A 557 21.15 -18.70 -18.85
N LYS A 558 20.62 -19.83 -18.43
CA LYS A 558 19.27 -20.33 -18.78
C LYS A 558 18.63 -20.93 -17.55
N PRO A 559 17.32 -20.79 -17.35
CA PRO A 559 16.62 -21.45 -16.24
C PRO A 559 16.88 -22.95 -16.26
N TYR A 560 17.34 -23.50 -15.14
CA TYR A 560 17.59 -24.93 -15.00
C TYR A 560 16.37 -25.66 -14.39
N SER A 561 16.23 -26.93 -14.78
CA SER A 561 15.28 -27.82 -14.10
C SER A 561 15.86 -28.33 -12.78
N VAL A 562 15.05 -28.31 -11.73
CA VAL A 562 15.37 -29.01 -10.46
C VAL A 562 14.89 -30.45 -10.52
N THR A 563 15.64 -31.35 -9.91
CA THR A 563 15.47 -32.82 -10.09
C THR A 563 14.11 -33.34 -9.63
N ALA A 564 13.52 -32.69 -8.62
CA ALA A 564 12.26 -33.16 -8.03
C ALA A 564 11.01 -32.94 -8.89
N ALA A 565 11.08 -32.08 -9.90
CA ALA A 565 9.88 -31.67 -10.64
C ALA A 565 10.06 -31.59 -12.15
N ASN A 566 11.25 -31.77 -12.68
CA ASN A 566 11.59 -31.59 -14.10
C ASN A 566 11.20 -30.20 -14.67
N GLU A 567 11.11 -29.17 -13.80
CA GLU A 567 10.64 -27.82 -14.11
C GLU A 567 11.73 -26.78 -13.92
N GLN A 568 11.68 -25.72 -14.73
CA GLN A 568 12.64 -24.63 -14.69
C GLN A 568 12.32 -23.70 -13.50
N ALA A 569 13.10 -23.78 -12.44
CA ALA A 569 12.90 -23.01 -11.21
C ALA A 569 14.02 -21.99 -10.90
N GLU A 570 15.24 -22.22 -11.40
CA GLU A 570 16.37 -21.31 -11.17
C GLU A 570 16.20 -20.03 -11.97
N GLU A 571 16.48 -18.90 -11.35
CA GLU A 571 16.36 -17.56 -11.94
C GLU A 571 17.52 -16.69 -11.51
N LEU A 572 18.14 -15.97 -12.43
CA LEU A 572 19.29 -15.06 -12.30
C LEU A 572 20.58 -15.73 -11.83
N TRP A 573 20.56 -16.40 -10.70
CA TRP A 573 21.71 -17.07 -10.07
C TRP A 573 21.28 -18.30 -9.27
N ARG A 574 22.29 -19.14 -8.99
CA ARG A 574 22.26 -20.25 -8.08
C ARG A 574 23.26 -20.02 -6.94
N LEU A 575 22.83 -20.23 -5.74
CA LEU A 575 23.66 -20.17 -4.54
C LEU A 575 24.07 -21.59 -4.12
N PRO A 576 25.37 -21.89 -4.07
CA PRO A 576 25.86 -23.21 -3.61
C PRO A 576 25.75 -23.29 -2.09
N LEU A 577 24.60 -23.74 -1.56
CA LEU A 577 24.30 -23.75 -0.12
C LEU A 577 25.19 -24.74 0.65
N GLU A 578 25.98 -24.22 1.60
CA GLU A 578 26.73 -24.96 2.59
C GLU A 578 25.86 -25.25 3.80
N LEU A 579 25.59 -26.53 4.08
CA LEU A 579 24.68 -26.90 5.17
C LEU A 579 25.31 -26.68 6.55
N LYS A 580 24.54 -26.08 7.45
CA LYS A 580 24.87 -25.82 8.87
C LYS A 580 23.75 -26.34 9.78
N GLY A 581 23.28 -27.55 9.51
CA GLY A 581 22.22 -28.22 10.28
C GLY A 581 20.84 -28.20 9.60
N ALA A 582 20.65 -27.53 8.47
CA ALA A 582 19.39 -27.55 7.76
C ALA A 582 19.07 -28.90 7.12
N GLN A 583 17.79 -29.23 7.06
CA GLN A 583 17.24 -30.29 6.22
C GLN A 583 17.12 -29.82 4.78
N VAL A 584 17.62 -30.61 3.83
CA VAL A 584 17.44 -30.36 2.40
C VAL A 584 16.02 -30.71 2.00
N LEU A 585 15.29 -29.75 1.43
CA LEU A 585 13.95 -29.92 0.87
C LEU A 585 13.99 -30.33 -0.59
N VAL A 586 14.83 -29.63 -1.36
CA VAL A 586 14.97 -29.83 -2.80
C VAL A 586 16.45 -29.83 -3.15
N ARG A 587 16.83 -30.69 -4.09
CA ARG A 587 18.15 -30.71 -4.70
C ARG A 587 18.06 -30.30 -6.16
N ASP A 588 19.10 -29.67 -6.66
CA ASP A 588 19.23 -29.40 -8.08
C ASP A 588 19.60 -30.70 -8.87
N ARG A 589 19.74 -30.57 -10.19
CA ARG A 589 20.09 -31.69 -11.07
C ARG A 589 21.49 -32.27 -10.79
N GLU A 590 22.38 -31.51 -10.15
CA GLU A 590 23.71 -31.94 -9.77
C GLU A 590 23.74 -32.57 -8.38
N GLY A 591 22.58 -32.67 -7.72
CA GLY A 591 22.45 -33.22 -6.37
C GLY A 591 22.79 -32.24 -5.25
N GLN A 592 23.05 -30.95 -5.57
CA GLN A 592 23.37 -29.94 -4.57
C GLN A 592 22.11 -29.42 -3.88
N PRO A 593 22.21 -28.97 -2.62
CA PRO A 593 21.08 -28.33 -1.92
C PRO A 593 20.59 -27.09 -2.67
N PHE A 594 19.31 -27.09 -3.07
CA PHE A 594 18.65 -25.98 -3.75
C PHE A 594 17.69 -25.25 -2.82
N ALA A 595 17.01 -25.99 -1.94
CA ALA A 595 16.14 -25.46 -0.91
C ALA A 595 16.36 -26.18 0.40
N VAL A 596 16.29 -25.45 1.50
CA VAL A 596 16.52 -25.98 2.85
C VAL A 596 15.42 -25.52 3.82
N ARG A 597 15.23 -26.32 4.89
CA ARG A 597 14.38 -25.98 6.04
C ARG A 597 15.20 -26.19 7.31
N HIS A 598 15.07 -25.25 8.23
CA HIS A 598 15.76 -25.33 9.52
C HIS A 598 14.86 -24.90 10.66
N GLN A 599 14.95 -25.63 11.78
CA GLN A 599 14.28 -25.28 13.03
C GLN A 599 15.17 -24.30 13.80
N TYR A 600 14.66 -23.11 14.14
CA TYR A 600 15.40 -22.13 14.90
C TYR A 600 14.55 -21.60 16.07
N GLY A 601 14.96 -21.89 17.29
CA GLY A 601 14.15 -21.60 18.47
C GLY A 601 12.81 -22.35 18.45
N LYS A 602 11.69 -21.63 18.52
CA LYS A 602 10.34 -22.19 18.44
C LYS A 602 9.78 -22.23 17.02
N GLY A 603 10.37 -21.50 16.08
CA GLY A 603 9.93 -21.37 14.71
C GLY A 603 10.82 -22.09 13.72
N GLN A 604 10.55 -21.89 12.45
CA GLN A 604 11.30 -22.50 11.35
C GLN A 604 11.62 -21.48 10.28
N ALA A 605 12.65 -21.77 9.50
CA ALA A 605 13.05 -20.96 8.35
C ALA A 605 13.20 -21.84 7.10
N ILE A 606 12.75 -21.34 5.95
CA ILE A 606 12.79 -22.01 4.65
C ILE A 606 13.54 -21.06 3.69
N TYR A 607 14.56 -21.58 3.01
CA TYR A 607 15.37 -20.77 2.12
C TYR A 607 15.60 -21.45 0.77
N PHE A 608 15.42 -20.68 -0.31
CA PHE A 608 15.69 -21.06 -1.68
C PHE A 608 16.90 -20.32 -2.23
N GLY A 609 17.89 -21.03 -2.73
CA GLY A 609 19.16 -20.48 -3.24
C GLY A 609 19.08 -19.90 -4.65
N THR A 610 17.97 -19.25 -5.01
CA THR A 610 17.74 -18.57 -6.29
C THR A 610 16.67 -17.50 -6.12
N ALA A 611 16.46 -16.58 -7.11
CA ALA A 611 15.36 -15.64 -7.12
C ALA A 611 14.04 -16.33 -7.56
N LEU A 612 13.56 -17.25 -6.73
CA LEU A 612 12.44 -18.16 -7.05
C LEU A 612 11.15 -17.40 -7.35
N THR A 613 10.84 -16.39 -6.54
CA THR A 613 9.62 -15.58 -6.65
C THR A 613 9.62 -14.71 -7.90
N LEU A 614 10.76 -14.17 -8.31
CA LEU A 614 10.94 -13.52 -9.60
C LEU A 614 10.71 -14.50 -10.76
N GLY A 615 11.24 -15.72 -10.63
CA GLY A 615 11.00 -16.79 -11.59
C GLY A 615 9.51 -17.12 -11.74
N TYR A 616 8.76 -17.11 -10.63
CA TYR A 616 7.31 -17.30 -10.66
C TYR A 616 6.60 -16.13 -11.36
N PHE A 617 6.95 -14.88 -11.03
CA PHE A 617 6.39 -13.71 -11.70
C PHE A 617 6.52 -13.79 -13.23
N ARG A 618 7.71 -14.18 -13.69
CA ARG A 618 8.02 -14.25 -15.12
C ARG A 618 7.36 -15.42 -15.87
N ARG A 619 7.11 -16.55 -15.19
CA ARG A 619 6.70 -17.82 -15.87
C ARG A 619 5.45 -18.48 -15.33
N ASN A 620 4.92 -18.05 -14.19
CA ASN A 620 3.73 -18.62 -13.55
C ASN A 620 3.77 -20.16 -13.41
N ASN A 621 4.94 -20.69 -12.97
CA ASN A 621 5.20 -22.12 -12.90
C ASN A 621 4.48 -22.76 -11.71
N GLY A 622 3.66 -23.79 -11.94
CA GLY A 622 2.82 -24.41 -10.91
C GLY A 622 3.58 -25.17 -9.82
N GLN A 623 4.78 -25.70 -10.10
CA GLN A 623 5.60 -26.33 -9.07
C GLN A 623 6.29 -25.29 -8.18
N VAL A 624 6.77 -24.20 -8.78
CA VAL A 624 7.33 -23.06 -8.04
C VAL A 624 6.25 -22.47 -7.13
N GLN A 625 5.01 -22.32 -7.64
CA GLN A 625 3.88 -21.88 -6.83
C GLN A 625 3.70 -22.76 -5.57
N LYS A 626 3.71 -24.09 -5.72
CA LYS A 626 3.54 -25.00 -4.56
C LYS A 626 4.58 -24.76 -3.49
N TRP A 627 5.84 -24.53 -3.84
CA TRP A 627 6.91 -24.27 -2.88
C TRP A 627 6.75 -22.92 -2.16
N ILE A 628 6.21 -21.92 -2.87
CA ILE A 628 5.93 -20.60 -2.26
C ILE A 628 4.75 -20.74 -1.29
N VAL A 629 3.65 -21.40 -1.69
CA VAL A 629 2.38 -21.32 -0.95
C VAL A 629 2.27 -22.33 0.20
N GLU A 630 3.11 -23.40 0.24
CA GLU A 630 3.01 -24.47 1.24
C GLU A 630 2.90 -23.96 2.69
N PRO A 631 3.80 -23.10 3.21
CA PRO A 631 3.72 -22.65 4.60
C PRO A 631 2.50 -21.74 4.83
N ALA A 632 2.11 -20.94 3.83
CA ALA A 632 0.95 -20.07 3.92
C ALA A 632 -0.37 -20.85 3.99
N LEU A 633 -0.52 -21.91 3.20
CA LEU A 633 -1.70 -22.76 3.24
C LEU A 633 -1.84 -23.47 4.60
N ALA A 634 -0.73 -23.89 5.20
CA ALA A 634 -0.72 -24.47 6.55
C ALA A 634 -1.18 -23.44 7.60
N ALA A 635 -0.67 -22.22 7.55
CA ALA A 635 -1.08 -21.13 8.44
C ALA A 635 -2.57 -20.79 8.31
N ASN A 636 -3.11 -20.83 7.08
CA ASN A 636 -4.50 -20.51 6.80
C ASN A 636 -5.49 -21.67 7.00
N ALA A 637 -5.03 -22.82 7.51
CA ALA A 637 -5.91 -23.99 7.73
C ALA A 637 -7.12 -23.70 8.61
N GLY A 638 -7.00 -22.81 9.61
CA GLY A 638 -8.03 -22.44 10.56
C GLY A 638 -8.84 -21.18 10.22
N MET A 639 -8.77 -20.64 9.00
CA MET A 639 -9.50 -19.41 8.65
C MET A 639 -11.02 -19.57 8.76
N PRO A 640 -11.73 -18.53 9.23
CA PRO A 640 -13.17 -18.60 9.49
C PRO A 640 -14.02 -18.71 8.22
N VAL A 641 -13.56 -18.16 7.11
CA VAL A 641 -14.22 -18.24 5.80
C VAL A 641 -13.19 -18.63 4.76
N LYS A 642 -13.51 -19.61 3.90
CA LYS A 642 -12.60 -20.14 2.90
C LYS A 642 -13.27 -20.39 1.56
N LEU A 643 -12.53 -20.18 0.49
CA LEU A 643 -12.82 -20.74 -0.82
C LEU A 643 -12.15 -22.12 -0.92
N GLU A 644 -12.93 -23.18 -0.71
CA GLU A 644 -12.45 -24.57 -0.73
C GLU A 644 -12.23 -25.09 -2.16
N LYS A 645 -12.98 -24.52 -3.14
CA LYS A 645 -12.85 -24.81 -4.57
C LYS A 645 -13.13 -23.55 -5.38
N GLY A 646 -12.20 -23.19 -6.25
CA GLY A 646 -12.26 -22.10 -7.20
C GLY A 646 -10.93 -21.98 -7.95
N SER A 647 -10.94 -21.37 -9.13
CA SER A 647 -9.72 -21.10 -9.89
C SER A 647 -8.94 -19.92 -9.34
N GLY A 648 -7.66 -19.81 -9.67
CA GLY A 648 -6.80 -18.68 -9.28
C GLY A 648 -7.18 -17.34 -9.95
N GLN A 649 -8.20 -17.32 -10.81
CA GLN A 649 -8.77 -16.10 -11.40
C GLN A 649 -9.97 -15.55 -10.62
N ILE A 650 -10.31 -16.16 -9.48
CA ILE A 650 -11.31 -15.63 -8.55
C ILE A 650 -10.58 -14.79 -7.49
N SER A 651 -10.88 -13.50 -7.41
CA SER A 651 -10.55 -12.71 -6.23
C SER A 651 -11.53 -13.08 -5.12
N PHE A 652 -10.98 -13.53 -3.98
CA PHE A 652 -11.76 -13.99 -2.84
C PHE A 652 -11.47 -13.10 -1.63
N ARG A 653 -12.52 -12.55 -1.02
CA ARG A 653 -12.45 -11.73 0.17
C ARG A 653 -13.37 -12.25 1.25
N ALA A 654 -12.93 -12.18 2.49
CA ALA A 654 -13.68 -12.62 3.65
C ALA A 654 -13.76 -11.51 4.70
N LEU A 655 -14.98 -11.27 5.24
CA LEU A 655 -15.19 -10.31 6.31
C LEU A 655 -16.00 -10.96 7.43
N GLU A 656 -15.79 -10.49 8.65
CA GLU A 656 -16.56 -10.87 9.84
C GLU A 656 -17.14 -9.62 10.51
N GLY A 657 -18.40 -9.74 10.93
CA GLY A 657 -19.12 -8.75 11.69
C GLY A 657 -19.92 -9.39 12.83
N PRO A 658 -20.60 -8.62 13.66
CA PRO A 658 -21.39 -9.13 14.77
C PRO A 658 -22.48 -10.12 14.31
N GLY A 659 -22.30 -11.42 14.63
CA GLY A 659 -23.23 -12.49 14.24
C GLY A 659 -23.28 -12.82 12.75
N ARG A 660 -22.38 -12.28 11.93
CA ARG A 660 -22.37 -12.44 10.47
C ARG A 660 -20.97 -12.68 9.93
N ALA A 661 -20.90 -13.34 8.78
CA ALA A 661 -19.70 -13.43 7.97
C ALA A 661 -20.05 -13.21 6.50
N PHE A 662 -19.13 -12.63 5.75
CA PHE A 662 -19.30 -12.37 4.32
C PHE A 662 -18.18 -13.04 3.53
N ALA A 663 -18.53 -13.57 2.35
CA ALA A 663 -17.59 -13.97 1.33
C ALA A 663 -17.91 -13.21 0.04
N VAL A 664 -16.96 -12.44 -0.45
CA VAL A 664 -17.05 -11.72 -1.72
C VAL A 664 -16.16 -12.41 -2.75
N LEU A 665 -16.72 -12.79 -3.88
CA LEU A 665 -16.03 -13.46 -4.96
C LEU A 665 -16.22 -12.65 -6.25
N SER A 666 -15.12 -12.22 -6.85
CA SER A 666 -15.09 -11.55 -8.15
C SER A 666 -14.42 -12.48 -9.16
N ASN A 667 -15.17 -12.96 -10.14
CA ASN A 667 -14.63 -13.89 -11.15
C ASN A 667 -14.06 -13.13 -12.35
N TRP A 668 -12.77 -13.25 -12.57
CA TRP A 668 -12.03 -12.69 -13.71
C TRP A 668 -11.74 -13.74 -14.81
N GLY A 669 -12.20 -14.95 -14.59
CA GLY A 669 -12.01 -16.09 -15.48
C GLY A 669 -13.31 -16.63 -16.07
N GLN A 670 -13.28 -17.91 -16.42
CA GLN A 670 -14.42 -18.63 -16.98
C GLN A 670 -15.46 -18.96 -15.90
N ALA A 671 -16.69 -19.28 -16.35
CA ALA A 671 -17.73 -19.75 -15.45
C ALA A 671 -17.33 -21.09 -14.79
N GLU A 672 -17.52 -21.20 -13.50
CA GLU A 672 -17.18 -22.40 -12.73
C GLU A 672 -18.08 -22.62 -11.53
N THR A 673 -17.99 -23.79 -10.90
CA THR A 673 -18.67 -24.06 -9.63
C THR A 673 -17.69 -23.87 -8.48
N VAL A 674 -18.02 -22.97 -7.59
CA VAL A 674 -17.24 -22.64 -6.39
C VAL A 674 -17.81 -23.30 -5.14
N VAL A 675 -16.94 -23.56 -4.16
CA VAL A 675 -17.32 -24.10 -2.84
C VAL A 675 -16.76 -23.16 -1.78
N VAL A 676 -17.65 -22.56 -0.99
CA VAL A 676 -17.27 -21.66 0.11
C VAL A 676 -17.67 -22.32 1.44
N SER A 677 -16.76 -22.30 2.39
CA SER A 677 -17.00 -22.78 3.75
C SER A 677 -16.93 -21.65 4.77
N PHE A 678 -17.83 -21.70 5.74
CA PHE A 678 -17.85 -20.84 6.93
C PHE A 678 -17.65 -21.72 8.15
N THR A 679 -16.69 -21.42 8.98
CA THR A 679 -16.42 -22.16 10.24
C THR A 679 -17.50 -21.88 11.26
N GLY A 680 -18.17 -22.91 11.75
CA GLY A 680 -19.29 -22.83 12.67
C GLY A 680 -20.65 -23.10 12.01
N ASP A 681 -21.70 -23.05 12.85
CA ASP A 681 -23.08 -23.26 12.41
C ASP A 681 -23.75 -21.92 12.10
N TYR A 682 -24.05 -21.70 10.83
CA TYR A 682 -24.82 -20.55 10.36
C TYR A 682 -26.23 -20.99 10.01
N ALA A 683 -27.23 -20.31 10.54
CA ALA A 683 -28.64 -20.65 10.32
C ALA A 683 -29.04 -20.46 8.86
N LYS A 684 -28.50 -19.43 8.21
CA LYS A 684 -28.85 -19.02 6.86
C LYS A 684 -27.62 -18.48 6.13
N VAL A 685 -27.54 -18.73 4.83
CA VAL A 685 -26.63 -18.04 3.91
C VAL A 685 -27.46 -17.53 2.74
N VAL A 686 -27.27 -16.28 2.36
CA VAL A 686 -27.96 -15.65 1.23
C VAL A 686 -26.96 -15.09 0.24
N ASN A 687 -27.32 -15.06 -1.03
CA ASN A 687 -26.65 -14.19 -1.99
C ASN A 687 -27.16 -12.76 -1.74
N ALA A 688 -26.33 -11.91 -1.17
CA ALA A 688 -26.68 -10.55 -0.75
C ALA A 688 -27.07 -9.64 -1.94
N LEU A 689 -26.60 -9.93 -3.15
CA LEU A 689 -26.95 -9.16 -4.34
C LEU A 689 -28.38 -9.40 -4.79
N SER A 690 -28.87 -10.64 -4.71
CA SER A 690 -30.20 -11.05 -5.16
C SER A 690 -31.21 -11.32 -4.04
N GLY A 691 -30.75 -11.44 -2.79
CA GLY A 691 -31.57 -11.88 -1.65
C GLY A 691 -31.89 -13.37 -1.63
N ALA A 692 -31.41 -14.15 -2.62
CA ALA A 692 -31.71 -15.57 -2.74
C ALA A 692 -31.05 -16.39 -1.63
N ALA A 693 -31.84 -17.26 -0.97
CA ALA A 693 -31.31 -18.21 0.01
C ALA A 693 -30.47 -19.29 -0.67
N MET A 694 -29.31 -19.60 -0.10
CA MET A 694 -28.42 -20.64 -0.61
C MET A 694 -28.73 -22.00 0.00
N LYS A 695 -28.53 -23.05 -0.79
CA LYS A 695 -28.60 -24.42 -0.27
C LYS A 695 -27.35 -24.70 0.58
N LEU A 696 -27.59 -25.10 1.84
CA LEU A 696 -26.53 -25.37 2.80
C LEU A 696 -26.22 -26.87 2.89
N THR A 697 -24.94 -27.18 2.96
CA THR A 697 -24.44 -28.49 3.37
C THR A 697 -23.74 -28.34 4.72
N ARG A 698 -24.06 -29.22 5.68
CA ARG A 698 -23.42 -29.25 6.99
C ARG A 698 -22.27 -30.25 6.97
N ALA A 699 -21.09 -29.80 7.38
CA ALA A 699 -19.95 -30.66 7.67
C ALA A 699 -19.50 -30.39 9.10
N THR A 700 -18.68 -31.28 9.68
CA THR A 700 -18.24 -31.14 11.07
C THR A 700 -17.65 -29.75 11.36
N GLY A 701 -18.38 -28.93 12.12
CA GLY A 701 -17.96 -27.58 12.50
C GLY A 701 -17.96 -26.53 11.35
N LYS A 702 -18.60 -26.85 10.20
CA LYS A 702 -18.62 -25.94 9.04
C LYS A 702 -20.01 -25.90 8.37
N THR A 703 -20.38 -24.72 7.89
CA THR A 703 -21.47 -24.51 6.93
C THR A 703 -20.87 -24.31 5.55
N VAL A 704 -21.30 -25.10 4.55
CA VAL A 704 -20.73 -25.13 3.21
C VAL A 704 -21.79 -24.76 2.18
N VAL A 705 -21.41 -23.92 1.23
CA VAL A 705 -22.23 -23.51 0.08
C VAL A 705 -21.52 -23.90 -1.21
N THR A 706 -22.23 -24.56 -2.11
CA THR A 706 -21.77 -24.85 -3.47
C THR A 706 -22.64 -24.07 -4.45
N VAL A 707 -22.05 -23.25 -5.30
CA VAL A 707 -22.79 -22.35 -6.17
C VAL A 707 -22.07 -22.16 -7.52
N PRO A 708 -22.81 -22.12 -8.65
CA PRO A 708 -22.24 -21.73 -9.94
C PRO A 708 -21.93 -20.22 -9.91
N LEU A 709 -20.73 -19.86 -10.36
CA LEU A 709 -20.26 -18.48 -10.52
C LEU A 709 -19.97 -18.25 -12.01
N GLN A 710 -20.72 -17.34 -12.62
CA GLN A 710 -20.56 -17.04 -14.04
C GLN A 710 -19.24 -16.29 -14.31
N ALA A 711 -18.79 -16.33 -15.57
CA ALA A 711 -17.71 -15.46 -16.02
C ALA A 711 -18.08 -13.99 -15.78
N ASP A 712 -17.10 -13.17 -15.43
CA ASP A 712 -17.24 -11.73 -15.19
C ASP A 712 -18.29 -11.34 -14.12
N ALA A 713 -18.68 -12.29 -13.26
CA ALA A 713 -19.69 -12.07 -12.23
C ALA A 713 -19.09 -11.82 -10.85
N VAL A 714 -19.91 -11.19 -10.01
CA VAL A 714 -19.68 -11.06 -8.57
C VAL A 714 -20.69 -11.89 -7.81
N LEU A 715 -20.24 -12.53 -6.72
CA LEU A 715 -21.07 -13.21 -5.75
C LEU A 715 -20.74 -12.68 -4.35
N VAL A 716 -21.74 -12.24 -3.63
CA VAL A 716 -21.61 -11.83 -2.24
C VAL A 716 -22.47 -12.74 -1.38
N LEU A 717 -21.83 -13.60 -0.60
CA LEU A 717 -22.50 -14.48 0.35
C LEU A 717 -22.50 -13.85 1.73
N GLU A 718 -23.67 -13.71 2.32
CA GLU A 718 -23.87 -13.31 3.71
C GLU A 718 -24.34 -14.53 4.52
N ALA A 719 -23.52 -14.95 5.48
CA ALA A 719 -23.80 -16.02 6.42
C ALA A 719 -24.24 -15.42 7.77
N GLN A 720 -25.37 -15.86 8.30
CA GLN A 720 -26.01 -15.35 9.52
C GLN A 720 -26.04 -16.45 10.58
N LYS A 721 -25.52 -16.16 11.78
CA LYS A 721 -25.61 -17.06 12.94
C LYS A 721 -27.06 -17.16 13.43
N PRO A 722 -27.42 -18.24 14.18
CA PRO A 722 -28.73 -18.39 14.75
C PRO A 722 -29.15 -17.22 15.63
#